data_9ed5df54bb5e7f22ab86c4167d8ec334
#
_entry.id   9ed5df54bb5e7f22ab86c4167d8ec334
#
_cell.length_a   1.000
_cell.length_b   1.000
_cell.length_c   1.000
_cell.angle_alpha   90.00
_cell.angle_beta   90.00
_cell.angle_gamma   90.00
#
_symmetry.space_group_name_H-M   'P 1'
#
loop_
_entity.id
_entity.type
_entity.pdbx_description
1 polymer ?
#
loop_
_entity_poly.entity_id
_entity_poly.type
_entity_poly.pdbx_seq_one_letter_code
_entity_poly.pdbx_strand_id
1 'polypeptide(L)'
;MKIVKTGFTIIIILILAVDSFASPNGSATAKETEILFMAKKAYEDGFYEVSLGMLERFQKEFPGSTKAMEARLLTGECYFYQGRYLEALNIIEGLLNEPGSKDFRDAVYFWIGEVHFKGNNYEKAAAFYESVIKDFPQSFYTPAAYYSLGWSFSLLGKYSQALQAFELLRGKFPKEPQSKDAAFKIIECLYNLKEYSDLRNRIKPYFKLYADDALRLSYLYFYLAESDYYLNNLEEAAGSYLKSSQVTGDDKVRGLVHLGLAWSYLKLKRYKEAEEVFADIKQSGLDKKSMDILLLGQAVLMFQTNRVYESKKIYDQIISVSSDPLILVQAYLGKADTLYNLAEYSGAAKVYKEGLDKTDKDSGKAGVPAELINKLRHNLILAYIKQGQLQPAIEELKNFAGKSPDQEARVGAFSQIGDAYQDSGEFAKAEETYANILKDYPNSSYGDYVQYQLGVAQLKKADLMAAIASFKLMIKNYAQSRLLDDAVYSLGLAYFQKGDYIAACDIFTKFQSEFKDSPLAAKALYMLGVCFLNLGKPNEALFVFKDISRQNPQDTELLQKAEYEIADCYYKLGQEKEAVKRFELLRARYPDSKITPEVMWWLGQYYYRHDDLNLAGRYFSSLARDFPGSNLAGDAFYALGLTFNEEGKLAQAADNFKMAVKLGNAGIRGQAAIALGDLYCREGKFEEALAKYKEIIRDNPDIGKLLFPRIAQAYYKVGDYDGAKLFYSKSLAAADVKEAHGIRFGLAEALEAKSDFDAAIQQYLLAASLYTEQGELFSRALLRAAKLYEDKENFKEALKIYRRIIQKGAPEAEFAQERIDWIRANVRVKDPAS
;
A
#
# COMPACT_ATOMS: atom_id res chain seq x y z
N MET A 1 9.19 4.79 -49.47
CA MET A 1 9.28 6.22 -49.77
C MET A 1 9.19 6.47 -51.27
N LYS A 2 7.95 6.58 -51.83
CA LYS A 2 7.75 7.02 -53.21
C LYS A 2 7.63 8.53 -53.17
N ILE A 3 8.66 9.20 -53.68
CA ILE A 3 8.65 10.66 -53.84
C ILE A 3 7.56 10.99 -54.85
N VAL A 4 6.57 11.74 -54.39
CA VAL A 4 5.55 12.32 -55.27
C VAL A 4 6.25 13.27 -56.23
N LYS A 5 6.21 12.93 -57.51
CA LYS A 5 6.54 13.83 -58.59
C LYS A 5 5.46 14.92 -58.67
N THR A 6 5.60 15.95 -57.84
CA THR A 6 4.91 17.22 -58.09
C THR A 6 5.72 18.00 -59.09
N GLY A 7 5.24 18.02 -60.29
CA GLY A 7 5.89 18.79 -61.38
C GLY A 7 5.97 20.25 -61.00
N PHE A 8 7.16 20.77 -60.98
CA PHE A 8 7.44 22.20 -61.04
C PHE A 8 7.14 22.70 -62.41
N THR A 9 5.96 23.25 -62.61
CA THR A 9 5.66 24.03 -63.82
C THR A 9 6.07 25.49 -63.54
N ILE A 10 7.29 25.85 -63.86
CA ILE A 10 7.71 27.24 -63.84
C ILE A 10 7.20 27.91 -65.12
N ILE A 11 6.18 28.76 -64.98
CA ILE A 11 5.75 29.64 -66.08
C ILE A 11 6.72 30.82 -66.04
N ILE A 12 7.67 30.81 -66.95
CA ILE A 12 8.48 31.99 -67.25
C ILE A 12 7.73 32.80 -68.33
N ILE A 13 7.09 33.91 -67.91
CA ILE A 13 6.58 34.89 -68.84
C ILE A 13 7.77 35.67 -69.40
N LEU A 14 8.19 35.36 -70.59
CA LEU A 14 9.18 36.17 -71.38
C LEU A 14 8.40 37.28 -72.05
N ILE A 15 8.62 38.52 -71.61
CA ILE A 15 8.27 39.71 -72.40
C ILE A 15 9.29 39.82 -73.50
N LEU A 16 8.90 39.43 -74.71
CA LEU A 16 9.64 39.71 -75.95
C LEU A 16 9.38 41.17 -76.36
N ALA A 17 10.40 42.05 -76.09
CA ALA A 17 10.49 43.30 -76.88
C ALA A 17 11.32 42.99 -78.13
N VAL A 18 10.62 43.02 -79.28
CA VAL A 18 11.26 42.89 -80.56
C VAL A 18 11.69 44.30 -80.95
N ASP A 19 13.00 44.61 -80.89
CA ASP A 19 13.57 45.74 -81.61
C ASP A 19 14.57 45.16 -82.62
N SER A 20 14.16 45.24 -83.84
CA SER A 20 14.94 44.94 -85.02
C SER A 20 15.93 45.99 -85.36
N PHE A 21 17.24 45.71 -85.20
CA PHE A 21 18.31 46.33 -85.98
C PHE A 21 19.31 45.27 -86.45
N ALA A 22 19.39 45.07 -87.74
CA ALA A 22 20.31 44.16 -88.37
C ALA A 22 21.72 44.76 -88.37
N SER A 23 22.69 44.04 -87.79
CA SER A 23 24.13 44.20 -87.95
C SER A 23 24.79 42.85 -88.29
N PRO A 24 25.88 42.73 -88.97
CA PRO A 24 26.43 41.51 -89.63
C PRO A 24 26.92 40.41 -88.63
N ASN A 25 26.84 40.63 -87.32
CA ASN A 25 27.09 39.62 -86.26
C ASN A 25 25.86 38.81 -85.83
N GLY A 26 24.67 39.03 -86.46
CA GLY A 26 23.41 38.49 -86.03
C GLY A 26 23.22 36.98 -86.24
N SER A 27 24.07 36.31 -87.03
CA SER A 27 23.89 34.88 -87.26
C SER A 27 24.49 33.99 -86.15
N ALA A 28 25.59 34.44 -85.54
CA ALA A 28 26.26 33.66 -84.47
C ALA A 28 25.49 33.79 -83.10
N THR A 29 25.05 35.01 -82.77
CA THR A 29 24.28 35.30 -81.58
C THR A 29 22.88 34.73 -81.65
N ALA A 30 22.26 34.63 -82.86
CA ALA A 30 20.96 33.93 -83.04
C ALA A 30 21.08 32.43 -82.80
N LYS A 31 22.11 31.77 -83.39
CA LYS A 31 22.37 30.32 -83.18
C LYS A 31 22.77 30.00 -81.74
N GLU A 32 23.54 30.86 -81.08
CA GLU A 32 23.88 30.75 -79.65
C GLU A 32 22.63 30.77 -78.80
N THR A 33 21.77 31.72 -79.04
CA THR A 33 20.49 31.84 -78.22
C THR A 33 19.54 30.67 -78.49
N GLU A 34 19.49 30.20 -79.74
CA GLU A 34 18.64 29.03 -80.11
C GLU A 34 19.08 27.74 -79.44
N ILE A 35 20.38 27.40 -79.47
CA ILE A 35 20.92 26.17 -78.84
C ILE A 35 20.69 26.20 -77.33
N LEU A 36 20.97 27.32 -76.63
CA LEU A 36 20.77 27.45 -75.21
C LEU A 36 19.24 27.38 -74.85
N PHE A 37 18.40 28.02 -75.67
CA PHE A 37 16.94 27.93 -75.48
C PHE A 37 16.44 26.50 -75.61
N MET A 38 16.91 25.75 -76.67
CA MET A 38 16.55 24.36 -76.84
C MET A 38 17.03 23.48 -75.74
N ALA A 39 18.24 23.71 -75.20
CA ALA A 39 18.82 23.02 -74.05
C ALA A 39 17.96 23.27 -72.78
N LYS A 40 17.60 24.54 -72.52
CA LYS A 40 16.68 24.86 -71.40
C LYS A 40 15.32 24.18 -71.54
N LYS A 41 14.79 24.21 -72.73
CA LYS A 41 13.49 23.57 -72.97
C LYS A 41 13.54 22.05 -72.78
N ALA A 42 14.58 21.38 -73.26
CA ALA A 42 14.82 19.96 -73.04
C ALA A 42 14.98 19.66 -71.52
N TYR A 43 15.67 20.56 -70.76
CA TYR A 43 15.78 20.43 -69.31
C TYR A 43 14.43 20.56 -68.61
N GLU A 44 13.62 21.59 -68.94
CA GLU A 44 12.27 21.81 -68.39
C GLU A 44 11.34 20.61 -68.66
N ASP A 45 11.45 19.99 -69.82
CA ASP A 45 10.69 18.81 -70.22
C ASP A 45 11.24 17.49 -69.63
N GLY A 46 12.36 17.55 -68.86
CA GLY A 46 12.98 16.41 -68.19
C GLY A 46 13.88 15.54 -69.07
N PHE A 47 14.19 16.01 -70.31
CA PHE A 47 15.10 15.32 -71.23
C PHE A 47 16.53 15.72 -71.00
N TYR A 48 17.07 15.37 -69.78
CA TYR A 48 18.38 15.85 -69.28
C TYR A 48 19.52 15.42 -70.21
N GLU A 49 19.49 14.21 -70.83
CA GLU A 49 20.47 13.71 -71.76
C GLU A 49 20.56 14.58 -73.04
N VAL A 50 19.40 14.94 -73.56
CA VAL A 50 19.28 15.80 -74.73
C VAL A 50 19.78 17.21 -74.39
N SER A 51 19.43 17.71 -73.21
CA SER A 51 19.91 19.01 -72.74
C SER A 51 21.44 19.01 -72.61
N LEU A 52 22.04 17.95 -72.05
CA LEU A 52 23.47 17.81 -71.89
C LEU A 52 24.19 17.85 -73.27
N GLY A 53 23.71 17.08 -74.29
CA GLY A 53 24.28 17.08 -75.62
C GLY A 53 24.25 18.47 -76.30
N MET A 54 23.13 19.20 -76.06
CA MET A 54 23.04 20.61 -76.58
C MET A 54 23.95 21.55 -75.81
N LEU A 55 24.11 21.37 -74.50
CA LEU A 55 24.99 22.19 -73.67
C LEU A 55 26.48 21.97 -74.02
N GLU A 56 26.87 20.73 -74.23
CA GLU A 56 28.23 20.38 -74.74
C GLU A 56 28.48 21.00 -76.05
N ARG A 57 27.57 20.93 -76.98
CA ARG A 57 27.64 21.58 -78.25
C ARG A 57 27.75 23.11 -78.11
N PHE A 58 26.97 23.74 -77.27
CA PHE A 58 26.99 25.13 -76.92
C PHE A 58 28.40 25.55 -76.44
N GLN A 59 28.92 24.85 -75.46
CA GLN A 59 30.23 25.14 -74.87
C GLN A 59 31.37 25.00 -75.85
N LYS A 60 31.28 24.09 -76.80
CA LYS A 60 32.23 23.85 -77.85
C LYS A 60 32.18 24.91 -78.96
N GLU A 61 30.96 25.26 -79.40
CA GLU A 61 30.80 26.25 -80.48
C GLU A 61 30.96 27.74 -80.02
N PHE A 62 30.65 28.03 -78.75
CA PHE A 62 30.64 29.39 -78.17
C PHE A 62 31.41 29.48 -76.82
N PRO A 63 32.69 29.11 -76.78
CA PRO A 63 33.46 29.10 -75.53
C PRO A 63 33.66 30.49 -74.89
N GLY A 64 33.52 31.60 -75.63
CA GLY A 64 33.61 32.97 -75.12
C GLY A 64 32.25 33.67 -74.94
N SER A 65 31.15 32.86 -74.92
CA SER A 65 29.83 33.42 -74.73
C SER A 65 29.62 34.00 -73.32
N THR A 66 28.93 35.10 -73.24
CA THR A 66 28.45 35.64 -71.94
C THR A 66 27.49 34.73 -71.22
N LYS A 67 26.85 33.75 -71.95
CA LYS A 67 25.94 32.75 -71.46
C LYS A 67 26.63 31.44 -71.09
N ALA A 68 27.95 31.36 -71.18
CA ALA A 68 28.72 30.13 -70.85
C ALA A 68 28.53 29.67 -69.41
N MET A 69 28.48 30.61 -68.48
CA MET A 69 28.24 30.31 -67.06
C MET A 69 26.85 29.71 -66.83
N GLU A 70 25.84 30.30 -67.47
CA GLU A 70 24.45 29.77 -67.38
C GLU A 70 24.36 28.35 -67.95
N ALA A 71 25.04 28.15 -69.14
CA ALA A 71 25.05 26.80 -69.74
C ALA A 71 25.77 25.75 -68.87
N ARG A 72 26.86 26.13 -68.22
CA ARG A 72 27.59 25.23 -67.30
C ARG A 72 26.82 24.95 -66.00
N LEU A 73 26.15 25.96 -65.45
CA LEU A 73 25.27 25.77 -64.29
C LEU A 73 24.14 24.78 -64.67
N LEU A 74 23.50 24.98 -65.82
CA LEU A 74 22.46 24.08 -66.31
C LEU A 74 23.00 22.64 -66.59
N THR A 75 24.24 22.51 -67.02
CA THR A 75 24.96 21.21 -67.14
C THR A 75 25.03 20.51 -65.77
N GLY A 76 25.44 21.24 -64.71
CA GLY A 76 25.45 20.71 -63.34
C GLY A 76 24.07 20.26 -62.85
N GLU A 77 23.05 21.06 -63.15
CA GLU A 77 21.64 20.74 -62.83
C GLU A 77 21.16 19.49 -63.53
N CYS A 78 21.49 19.32 -64.85
CA CYS A 78 21.22 18.13 -65.61
C CYS A 78 21.85 16.86 -64.98
N TYR A 79 23.10 16.91 -64.62
CA TYR A 79 23.79 15.82 -63.89
C TYR A 79 23.13 15.52 -62.54
N PHE A 80 22.72 16.54 -61.80
CA PHE A 80 22.00 16.38 -60.55
C PHE A 80 20.72 15.59 -60.72
N TYR A 81 19.86 15.96 -61.71
CA TYR A 81 18.60 15.27 -61.96
C TYR A 81 18.76 13.85 -62.51
N GLN A 82 19.92 13.58 -63.16
CA GLN A 82 20.31 12.22 -63.59
C GLN A 82 20.83 11.34 -62.44
N GLY A 83 21.02 11.94 -61.20
CA GLY A 83 21.59 11.23 -60.06
C GLY A 83 23.15 11.15 -60.11
N ARG A 84 23.77 11.87 -61.05
CA ARG A 84 25.25 11.92 -61.25
C ARG A 84 25.83 13.02 -60.38
N TYR A 85 25.69 12.82 -59.03
CA TYR A 85 25.98 13.89 -58.05
C TYR A 85 27.45 14.34 -58.00
N LEU A 86 28.40 13.44 -58.27
CA LEU A 86 29.82 13.82 -58.31
C LEU A 86 30.16 14.69 -59.51
N GLU A 87 29.63 14.38 -60.69
CA GLU A 87 29.80 15.22 -61.89
C GLU A 87 29.09 16.56 -61.73
N ALA A 88 27.85 16.55 -61.15
CA ALA A 88 27.16 17.79 -60.83
C ALA A 88 28.04 18.68 -59.93
N LEU A 89 28.57 18.10 -58.82
CA LEU A 89 29.41 18.85 -57.89
C LEU A 89 30.65 19.44 -58.56
N ASN A 90 31.39 18.63 -59.33
CA ASN A 90 32.61 19.08 -60.01
C ASN A 90 32.34 20.26 -60.93
N ILE A 91 31.25 20.23 -61.69
CA ILE A 91 30.90 21.36 -62.63
C ILE A 91 30.49 22.58 -61.81
N ILE A 92 29.63 22.44 -60.79
CA ILE A 92 29.07 23.59 -60.06
C ILE A 92 30.12 24.22 -59.16
N GLU A 93 30.92 23.41 -58.40
CA GLU A 93 32.01 23.96 -57.61
C GLU A 93 33.08 24.69 -58.48
N GLY A 94 33.33 24.18 -59.68
CA GLY A 94 34.21 24.81 -60.64
C GLY A 94 33.78 26.24 -60.96
N LEU A 95 32.50 26.58 -60.93
CA LEU A 95 31.99 27.91 -61.19
C LEU A 95 32.34 28.94 -60.09
N LEU A 96 32.58 28.49 -58.83
CA LEU A 96 32.83 29.41 -57.71
C LEU A 96 34.04 30.28 -57.90
N ASN A 97 35.08 29.76 -58.56
CA ASN A 97 36.36 30.45 -58.74
C ASN A 97 36.46 31.24 -60.04
N GLU A 98 35.43 31.30 -60.87
CA GLU A 98 35.46 31.98 -62.15
C GLU A 98 35.03 33.45 -62.00
N PRO A 99 35.71 34.37 -62.70
CA PRO A 99 35.47 35.83 -62.57
C PRO A 99 34.05 36.29 -62.89
N GLY A 100 33.29 35.54 -63.73
CA GLY A 100 31.93 35.85 -64.15
C GLY A 100 30.86 35.24 -63.26
N SER A 101 31.27 34.53 -62.19
CA SER A 101 30.29 33.75 -61.35
C SER A 101 29.46 34.59 -60.36
N LYS A 102 29.80 35.87 -60.21
CA LYS A 102 29.18 36.74 -59.19
C LYS A 102 27.63 36.78 -59.29
N ASP A 103 27.15 36.84 -60.51
CA ASP A 103 25.67 36.95 -60.78
C ASP A 103 24.93 35.62 -60.66
N PHE A 104 25.65 34.49 -60.51
CA PHE A 104 25.10 33.14 -60.41
C PHE A 104 25.45 32.46 -59.04
N ARG A 105 26.10 33.17 -58.13
CA ARG A 105 26.56 32.60 -56.87
C ARG A 105 25.41 32.06 -56.00
N ASP A 106 24.29 32.67 -56.01
CA ASP A 106 23.10 32.22 -55.32
C ASP A 106 22.65 30.86 -55.82
N ALA A 107 22.58 30.68 -57.14
CA ALA A 107 22.26 29.41 -57.79
C ALA A 107 23.33 28.34 -57.50
N VAL A 108 24.63 28.73 -57.65
CA VAL A 108 25.73 27.80 -57.40
C VAL A 108 25.73 27.30 -55.97
N TYR A 109 25.55 28.17 -54.97
CA TYR A 109 25.46 27.78 -53.59
C TYR A 109 24.25 26.90 -53.32
N PHE A 110 23.10 27.26 -53.89
CA PHE A 110 21.90 26.45 -53.75
C PHE A 110 22.11 25.02 -54.26
N TRP A 111 22.63 24.86 -55.48
CA TRP A 111 22.81 23.57 -56.10
C TRP A 111 23.92 22.73 -55.50
N ILE A 112 25.01 23.34 -54.98
CA ILE A 112 26.00 22.62 -54.15
C ILE A 112 25.32 22.09 -52.88
N GLY A 113 24.51 22.92 -52.26
CA GLY A 113 23.70 22.51 -51.13
C GLY A 113 22.80 21.30 -51.44
N GLU A 114 22.10 21.33 -52.58
CA GLU A 114 21.23 20.22 -53.02
C GLU A 114 22.05 18.93 -53.30
N VAL A 115 23.23 19.03 -53.90
CA VAL A 115 24.12 17.87 -54.15
C VAL A 115 24.55 17.25 -52.79
N HIS A 116 24.99 18.06 -51.85
CA HIS A 116 25.38 17.59 -50.52
C HIS A 116 24.18 16.99 -49.75
N PHE A 117 23.00 17.59 -49.92
CA PHE A 117 21.75 17.06 -49.30
C PHE A 117 21.44 15.65 -49.85
N LYS A 118 21.50 15.44 -51.18
CA LYS A 118 21.32 14.11 -51.80
C LYS A 118 22.40 13.11 -51.43
N GLY A 119 23.63 13.58 -51.13
CA GLY A 119 24.74 12.78 -50.65
C GLY A 119 24.69 12.50 -49.13
N ASN A 120 23.58 12.85 -48.45
CA ASN A 120 23.36 12.74 -47.00
C ASN A 120 24.38 13.54 -46.15
N ASN A 121 25.07 14.51 -46.73
CA ASN A 121 25.96 15.42 -46.01
C ASN A 121 25.20 16.68 -45.59
N TYR A 122 24.32 16.52 -44.62
CA TYR A 122 23.33 17.53 -44.24
C TYR A 122 24.00 18.76 -43.58
N GLU A 123 25.16 18.61 -42.92
CA GLU A 123 25.90 19.73 -42.33
C GLU A 123 26.42 20.65 -43.41
N LYS A 124 27.03 20.10 -44.46
CA LYS A 124 27.54 20.92 -45.59
C LYS A 124 26.39 21.52 -46.37
N ALA A 125 25.32 20.74 -46.61
CA ALA A 125 24.14 21.25 -47.28
C ALA A 125 23.58 22.46 -46.54
N ALA A 126 23.40 22.38 -45.22
CA ALA A 126 22.91 23.48 -44.39
C ALA A 126 23.80 24.76 -44.53
N ALA A 127 25.12 24.61 -44.49
CA ALA A 127 26.04 25.72 -44.60
C ALA A 127 25.91 26.47 -45.95
N PHE A 128 25.71 25.74 -47.05
CA PHE A 128 25.51 26.36 -48.37
C PHE A 128 24.15 27.04 -48.47
N TYR A 129 23.07 26.43 -47.91
CA TYR A 129 21.77 27.09 -47.86
C TYR A 129 21.79 28.35 -46.99
N GLU A 130 22.48 28.33 -45.85
CA GLU A 130 22.68 29.52 -45.01
C GLU A 130 23.41 30.63 -45.79
N SER A 131 24.40 30.30 -46.63
CA SER A 131 25.08 31.28 -47.49
C SER A 131 24.12 31.87 -48.50
N VAL A 132 23.22 31.09 -49.15
CA VAL A 132 22.19 31.64 -50.05
C VAL A 132 21.29 32.61 -49.29
N ILE A 133 20.82 32.26 -48.13
CA ILE A 133 19.86 33.04 -47.33
C ILE A 133 20.50 34.34 -46.85
N LYS A 134 21.77 34.28 -46.42
CA LYS A 134 22.49 35.41 -45.83
C LYS A 134 22.97 36.39 -46.90
N ASP A 135 23.63 35.86 -47.95
CA ASP A 135 24.34 36.69 -48.91
C ASP A 135 23.41 37.09 -50.06
N PHE A 136 22.37 36.34 -50.34
CA PHE A 136 21.41 36.56 -51.44
C PHE A 136 19.96 36.54 -51.00
N PRO A 137 19.50 37.38 -50.06
CA PRO A 137 18.18 37.29 -49.43
C PRO A 137 17.03 37.55 -50.41
N GLN A 138 17.28 38.12 -51.57
CA GLN A 138 16.32 38.41 -52.64
C GLN A 138 16.41 37.40 -53.81
N SER A 139 17.26 36.41 -53.73
CA SER A 139 17.40 35.40 -54.78
C SER A 139 16.10 34.57 -54.94
N PHE A 140 15.90 34.17 -56.18
CA PHE A 140 14.86 33.18 -56.54
C PHE A 140 14.98 31.87 -55.72
N TYR A 141 16.21 31.50 -55.36
CA TYR A 141 16.48 30.27 -54.61
C TYR A 141 16.27 30.40 -53.08
N THR A 142 16.15 31.64 -52.59
CA THR A 142 16.07 31.85 -51.13
C THR A 142 14.89 31.12 -50.46
N PRO A 143 13.66 31.10 -51.03
CA PRO A 143 12.57 30.31 -50.44
C PRO A 143 12.87 28.81 -50.38
N ALA A 144 13.41 28.25 -51.48
CA ALA A 144 13.82 26.84 -51.53
C ALA A 144 14.97 26.54 -50.59
N ALA A 145 15.94 27.46 -50.43
CA ALA A 145 17.04 27.32 -49.49
C ALA A 145 16.58 27.26 -48.04
N TYR A 146 15.61 28.10 -47.64
CA TYR A 146 14.98 27.98 -46.30
C TYR A 146 14.33 26.63 -46.09
N TYR A 147 13.65 26.12 -47.09
CA TYR A 147 12.97 24.83 -47.00
C TYR A 147 13.94 23.67 -46.88
N SER A 148 14.97 23.64 -47.77
CA SER A 148 16.03 22.62 -47.76
C SER A 148 16.92 22.70 -46.52
N LEU A 149 17.14 23.91 -45.96
CA LEU A 149 17.83 24.14 -44.70
C LEU A 149 17.04 23.50 -43.54
N GLY A 150 15.74 23.79 -43.45
CA GLY A 150 14.87 23.18 -42.46
C GLY A 150 14.87 21.66 -42.51
N TRP A 151 14.85 21.08 -43.73
CA TRP A 151 15.00 19.63 -43.91
C TRP A 151 16.36 19.12 -43.47
N SER A 152 17.47 19.81 -43.81
CA SER A 152 18.81 19.41 -43.40
C SER A 152 18.91 19.36 -41.88
N PHE A 153 18.42 20.38 -41.17
CA PHE A 153 18.41 20.39 -39.72
C PHE A 153 17.48 19.32 -39.11
N SER A 154 16.33 19.04 -39.73
CA SER A 154 15.43 17.97 -39.29
C SER A 154 16.11 16.60 -39.36
N LEU A 155 16.83 16.31 -40.44
CA LEU A 155 17.56 15.04 -40.63
C LEU A 155 18.79 14.93 -39.70
N LEU A 156 19.34 16.05 -39.26
CA LEU A 156 20.40 16.13 -38.22
C LEU A 156 19.83 16.04 -36.79
N GLY A 157 18.51 15.95 -36.61
CA GLY A 157 17.87 15.98 -35.26
C GLY A 157 17.88 17.35 -34.61
N LYS A 158 18.29 18.42 -35.34
CA LYS A 158 18.36 19.80 -34.84
C LYS A 158 17.01 20.50 -35.04
N TYR A 159 15.98 19.98 -34.41
CA TYR A 159 14.58 20.39 -34.65
C TYR A 159 14.27 21.84 -34.31
N SER A 160 14.99 22.46 -33.35
CA SER A 160 14.84 23.90 -33.04
C SER A 160 15.30 24.79 -34.21
N GLN A 161 16.42 24.44 -34.84
CA GLN A 161 16.94 25.18 -36.00
C GLN A 161 16.06 24.91 -37.24
N ALA A 162 15.57 23.69 -37.39
CA ALA A 162 14.62 23.34 -38.45
C ALA A 162 13.32 24.14 -38.33
N LEU A 163 12.75 24.23 -37.12
CA LEU A 163 11.57 25.02 -36.82
C LEU A 163 11.75 26.48 -37.23
N GLN A 164 12.88 27.09 -36.81
CA GLN A 164 13.20 28.46 -37.12
C GLN A 164 13.29 28.70 -38.66
N ALA A 165 13.94 27.77 -39.37
CA ALA A 165 14.07 27.89 -40.86
C ALA A 165 12.68 27.82 -41.54
N PHE A 166 11.83 26.89 -41.15
CA PHE A 166 10.48 26.78 -41.71
C PHE A 166 9.56 27.95 -41.32
N GLU A 167 9.69 28.51 -40.12
CA GLU A 167 8.95 29.71 -39.69
C GLU A 167 9.39 30.95 -40.48
N LEU A 168 10.70 31.15 -40.69
CA LEU A 168 11.23 32.24 -41.50
C LEU A 168 10.75 32.14 -42.97
N LEU A 169 10.73 30.91 -43.54
CA LEU A 169 10.17 30.70 -44.88
C LEU A 169 8.71 31.17 -44.91
N ARG A 170 7.88 30.71 -44.00
CA ARG A 170 6.45 31.09 -43.97
C ARG A 170 6.21 32.57 -43.71
N GLY A 171 7.03 33.19 -42.87
CA GLY A 171 6.92 34.61 -42.54
C GLY A 171 7.32 35.53 -43.67
N LYS A 172 8.42 35.19 -44.34
CA LYS A 172 8.98 36.04 -45.44
C LYS A 172 8.38 35.74 -46.80
N PHE A 173 8.03 34.47 -47.06
CA PHE A 173 7.60 34.00 -48.39
C PHE A 173 6.27 33.22 -48.32
N PRO A 174 5.18 33.80 -47.78
CA PRO A 174 3.93 33.08 -47.52
C PRO A 174 3.21 32.56 -48.77
N LYS A 175 3.53 33.09 -49.93
CA LYS A 175 2.88 32.71 -51.20
C LYS A 175 3.61 31.61 -51.94
N GLU A 176 4.82 31.25 -51.52
CA GLU A 176 5.60 30.21 -52.16
C GLU A 176 5.03 28.83 -51.88
N PRO A 177 5.08 27.88 -52.84
CA PRO A 177 4.54 26.52 -52.66
C PRO A 177 5.18 25.83 -51.48
N GLN A 178 6.50 26.00 -51.23
CA GLN A 178 7.26 25.44 -50.12
C GLN A 178 6.73 25.89 -48.75
N SER A 179 6.15 27.09 -48.68
CA SER A 179 5.53 27.63 -47.49
C SER A 179 4.34 26.79 -46.99
N LYS A 180 3.60 26.18 -47.92
CA LYS A 180 2.52 25.22 -47.56
C LYS A 180 3.12 23.98 -46.96
N ASP A 181 4.15 23.38 -47.56
CA ASP A 181 4.78 22.18 -47.03
C ASP A 181 5.51 22.45 -45.72
N ALA A 182 6.16 23.63 -45.56
CA ALA A 182 6.81 24.06 -44.32
C ALA A 182 5.80 24.14 -43.14
N ALA A 183 4.53 24.45 -43.39
CA ALA A 183 3.49 24.48 -42.36
C ALA A 183 3.30 23.12 -41.66
N PHE A 184 3.36 22.04 -42.45
CA PHE A 184 3.29 20.68 -41.89
C PHE A 184 4.57 20.35 -41.11
N LYS A 185 5.75 20.72 -41.63
CA LYS A 185 7.04 20.50 -40.99
C LYS A 185 7.23 21.27 -39.69
N ILE A 186 6.62 22.44 -39.53
CA ILE A 186 6.56 23.14 -38.23
C ILE A 186 5.90 22.26 -37.15
N ILE A 187 4.76 21.62 -37.45
CA ILE A 187 4.06 20.76 -36.50
C ILE A 187 4.91 19.53 -36.15
N GLU A 188 5.56 18.93 -37.15
CA GLU A 188 6.50 17.83 -36.97
C GLU A 188 7.69 18.21 -36.09
N CYS A 189 8.28 19.42 -36.30
CA CYS A 189 9.36 19.91 -35.45
C CYS A 189 8.91 20.13 -34.00
N LEU A 190 7.76 20.75 -33.77
CA LEU A 190 7.19 20.97 -32.44
C LEU A 190 6.93 19.64 -31.70
N TYR A 191 6.42 18.63 -32.43
CA TYR A 191 6.24 17.29 -31.87
C TYR A 191 7.56 16.66 -31.44
N ASN A 192 8.60 16.71 -32.28
CA ASN A 192 9.91 16.16 -31.97
C ASN A 192 10.63 16.91 -30.83
N LEU A 193 10.38 18.21 -30.69
CA LEU A 193 10.86 19.04 -29.57
C LEU A 193 10.07 18.78 -28.27
N LYS A 194 8.97 18.03 -28.32
CA LYS A 194 8.04 17.81 -27.22
C LYS A 194 7.34 19.09 -26.72
N GLU A 195 7.25 20.11 -27.59
CA GLU A 195 6.57 21.39 -27.31
C GLU A 195 5.06 21.21 -27.50
N TYR A 196 4.47 20.28 -26.74
CA TYR A 196 3.08 19.83 -26.94
C TYR A 196 2.05 20.94 -26.74
N SER A 197 2.27 21.85 -25.79
CA SER A 197 1.39 22.99 -25.57
C SER A 197 1.38 23.96 -26.75
N ASP A 198 2.56 24.29 -27.28
CA ASP A 198 2.68 25.19 -28.45
C ASP A 198 2.11 24.54 -29.71
N LEU A 199 2.41 23.25 -29.92
CA LEU A 199 1.83 22.46 -31.02
C LEU A 199 0.29 22.51 -30.97
N ARG A 200 -0.31 22.21 -29.84
CA ARG A 200 -1.78 22.22 -29.66
C ARG A 200 -2.42 23.57 -30.00
N ASN A 201 -1.75 24.66 -29.62
CA ASN A 201 -2.23 26.02 -29.91
C ASN A 201 -2.12 26.39 -31.38
N ARG A 202 -1.07 25.94 -32.03
CA ARG A 202 -0.72 26.35 -33.43
C ARG A 202 -1.31 25.45 -34.51
N ILE A 203 -1.72 24.21 -34.20
CA ILE A 203 -2.13 23.22 -35.22
C ILE A 203 -3.48 23.54 -35.87
N LYS A 204 -4.39 24.24 -35.19
CA LYS A 204 -5.79 24.47 -35.64
C LYS A 204 -5.93 25.01 -37.06
N PRO A 205 -5.18 26.03 -37.53
CA PRO A 205 -5.33 26.55 -38.88
C PRO A 205 -4.94 25.56 -39.97
N TYR A 206 -4.11 24.56 -39.65
CA TYR A 206 -3.57 23.61 -40.62
C TYR A 206 -4.60 22.55 -41.05
N PHE A 207 -5.60 22.26 -40.22
CA PHE A 207 -6.70 21.35 -40.62
C PHE A 207 -7.45 21.87 -41.86
N LYS A 208 -7.67 23.20 -41.95
CA LYS A 208 -8.26 23.81 -43.15
C LYS A 208 -7.28 23.82 -44.32
N LEU A 209 -5.99 24.06 -44.07
CA LEU A 209 -4.97 24.10 -45.11
C LEU A 209 -4.78 22.77 -45.83
N TYR A 210 -4.98 21.66 -45.13
CA TYR A 210 -4.78 20.29 -45.64
C TYR A 210 -6.08 19.47 -45.72
N ALA A 211 -7.25 20.12 -45.78
CA ALA A 211 -8.56 19.47 -45.81
C ALA A 211 -8.70 18.42 -46.94
N ASP A 212 -8.06 18.68 -48.07
CA ASP A 212 -8.07 17.79 -49.25
C ASP A 212 -6.92 16.77 -49.29
N ASP A 213 -6.03 16.79 -48.30
CA ASP A 213 -4.89 15.86 -48.17
C ASP A 213 -5.10 14.93 -46.99
N ALA A 214 -5.77 13.82 -47.24
CA ALA A 214 -6.16 12.84 -46.25
C ALA A 214 -4.96 12.32 -45.41
N LEU A 215 -3.79 12.12 -46.05
CA LEU A 215 -2.61 11.62 -45.34
C LEU A 215 -2.07 12.67 -44.36
N ARG A 216 -1.85 13.93 -44.80
CA ARG A 216 -1.40 15.00 -43.90
C ARG A 216 -2.44 15.32 -42.84
N LEU A 217 -3.72 15.33 -43.20
CA LEU A 217 -4.81 15.54 -42.24
C LEU A 217 -4.81 14.48 -41.13
N SER A 218 -4.60 13.20 -41.48
CA SER A 218 -4.46 12.11 -40.51
C SER A 218 -3.27 12.33 -39.56
N TYR A 219 -2.10 12.71 -40.07
CA TYR A 219 -0.95 13.03 -39.23
C TYR A 219 -1.19 14.26 -38.33
N LEU A 220 -1.90 15.29 -38.81
CA LEU A 220 -2.25 16.44 -37.97
C LEU A 220 -3.14 16.02 -36.80
N TYR A 221 -4.15 15.18 -37.03
CA TYR A 221 -4.96 14.63 -35.94
C TYR A 221 -4.13 13.74 -35.01
N PHE A 222 -3.18 12.96 -35.55
CA PHE A 222 -2.27 12.16 -34.75
C PHE A 222 -1.39 13.02 -33.84
N TYR A 223 -0.73 14.08 -34.38
CA TYR A 223 0.11 14.98 -33.59
C TYR A 223 -0.70 15.75 -32.54
N LEU A 224 -1.93 16.15 -32.85
CA LEU A 224 -2.82 16.76 -31.87
C LEU A 224 -3.15 15.79 -30.76
N ALA A 225 -3.49 14.54 -31.12
CA ALA A 225 -3.82 13.49 -30.15
C ALA A 225 -2.64 13.16 -29.22
N GLU A 226 -1.43 13.00 -29.80
CA GLU A 226 -0.20 12.81 -29.01
C GLU A 226 0.05 13.97 -28.05
N SER A 227 -0.15 15.23 -28.54
CA SER A 227 0.03 16.41 -27.68
C SER A 227 -0.98 16.42 -26.52
N ASP A 228 -2.26 16.14 -26.79
CA ASP A 228 -3.28 16.05 -25.78
C ASP A 228 -3.00 14.89 -24.80
N TYR A 229 -2.49 13.75 -25.28
CA TYR A 229 -2.11 12.61 -24.44
C TYR A 229 -0.98 12.94 -23.46
N TYR A 230 0.08 13.63 -23.94
CA TYR A 230 1.20 14.02 -23.09
C TYR A 230 0.84 15.18 -22.14
N LEU A 231 -0.11 16.03 -22.52
CA LEU A 231 -0.69 17.06 -21.66
C LEU A 231 -1.75 16.52 -20.68
N ASN A 232 -1.99 15.20 -20.69
CA ASN A 232 -2.99 14.51 -19.88
C ASN A 232 -4.46 14.89 -20.19
N ASN A 233 -4.74 15.44 -21.37
CA ASN A 233 -6.09 15.70 -21.88
C ASN A 233 -6.61 14.44 -22.61
N LEU A 234 -6.88 13.38 -21.85
CA LEU A 234 -7.01 12.03 -22.41
C LEU A 234 -8.27 11.83 -23.26
N GLU A 235 -9.38 12.49 -22.96
CA GLU A 235 -10.62 12.42 -23.76
C GLU A 235 -10.45 13.14 -25.11
N GLU A 236 -9.81 14.29 -25.13
CA GLU A 236 -9.48 15.02 -26.34
C GLU A 236 -8.49 14.24 -27.21
N ALA A 237 -7.51 13.59 -26.58
CA ALA A 237 -6.55 12.72 -27.24
C ALA A 237 -7.29 11.56 -27.95
N ALA A 238 -8.15 10.83 -27.22
CA ALA A 238 -8.95 9.76 -27.79
C ALA A 238 -9.82 10.21 -28.97
N GLY A 239 -10.48 11.37 -28.83
CA GLY A 239 -11.28 11.98 -29.89
C GLY A 239 -10.47 12.32 -31.16
N SER A 240 -9.24 12.83 -30.96
CA SER A 240 -8.34 13.18 -32.08
C SER A 240 -7.74 11.93 -32.75
N TYR A 241 -7.39 10.88 -31.97
CA TYR A 241 -7.00 9.59 -32.54
C TYR A 241 -8.11 8.96 -33.37
N LEU A 242 -9.37 8.97 -32.92
CA LEU A 242 -10.50 8.48 -33.68
C LEU A 242 -10.65 9.22 -35.02
N LYS A 243 -10.53 10.56 -35.02
CA LYS A 243 -10.57 11.35 -36.26
C LYS A 243 -9.42 10.98 -37.20
N SER A 244 -8.20 10.78 -36.67
CA SER A 244 -7.06 10.32 -37.44
C SER A 244 -7.34 8.95 -38.10
N SER A 245 -7.86 8.01 -37.35
CA SER A 245 -8.20 6.66 -37.83
C SER A 245 -9.27 6.66 -38.93
N GLN A 246 -10.23 7.57 -38.85
CA GLN A 246 -11.30 7.70 -39.86
C GLN A 246 -10.80 8.24 -41.19
N VAL A 247 -9.78 9.09 -41.18
CA VAL A 247 -9.25 9.77 -42.35
C VAL A 247 -8.13 8.97 -43.01
N THR A 248 -7.33 8.19 -42.26
CA THR A 248 -6.16 7.52 -42.82
C THR A 248 -6.50 6.32 -43.69
N GLY A 249 -5.90 6.24 -44.87
CA GLY A 249 -5.85 5.03 -45.70
C GLY A 249 -4.57 4.20 -45.52
N ASP A 250 -3.62 4.68 -44.72
CA ASP A 250 -2.32 4.02 -44.52
C ASP A 250 -2.39 3.11 -43.28
N ASP A 251 -2.17 1.80 -43.47
CA ASP A 251 -2.20 0.80 -42.39
C ASP A 251 -1.13 1.04 -41.30
N LYS A 252 0.03 1.66 -41.63
CA LYS A 252 1.05 2.01 -40.64
C LYS A 252 0.58 3.14 -39.73
N VAL A 253 0.03 4.19 -40.33
CA VAL A 253 -0.52 5.32 -39.57
C VAL A 253 -1.67 4.83 -38.71
N ARG A 254 -2.56 3.99 -39.24
CA ARG A 254 -3.67 3.40 -38.51
C ARG A 254 -3.18 2.59 -37.30
N GLY A 255 -2.13 1.79 -37.44
CA GLY A 255 -1.55 1.01 -36.36
C GLY A 255 -1.05 1.90 -35.20
N LEU A 256 -0.32 3.00 -35.51
CA LEU A 256 0.16 3.96 -34.52
C LEU A 256 -0.98 4.71 -33.83
N VAL A 257 -1.97 5.13 -34.61
CA VAL A 257 -3.17 5.84 -34.11
C VAL A 257 -3.97 4.95 -33.14
N HIS A 258 -4.22 3.69 -33.52
CA HIS A 258 -4.91 2.74 -32.63
C HIS A 258 -4.11 2.43 -31.39
N LEU A 259 -2.78 2.37 -31.49
CA LEU A 259 -1.91 2.20 -30.32
C LEU A 259 -2.07 3.36 -29.33
N GLY A 260 -2.02 4.60 -29.81
CA GLY A 260 -2.22 5.79 -28.97
C GLY A 260 -3.66 5.87 -28.39
N LEU A 261 -4.67 5.50 -29.19
CA LEU A 261 -6.07 5.42 -28.76
C LEU A 261 -6.26 4.39 -27.63
N ALA A 262 -5.72 3.19 -27.79
CA ALA A 262 -5.81 2.13 -26.79
C ALA A 262 -5.14 2.54 -25.46
N TRP A 263 -3.97 3.17 -25.53
CA TRP A 263 -3.30 3.72 -24.34
C TRP A 263 -4.08 4.86 -23.68
N SER A 264 -4.76 5.72 -24.49
CA SER A 264 -5.65 6.75 -23.95
C SER A 264 -6.82 6.13 -23.19
N TYR A 265 -7.47 5.12 -23.74
CA TYR A 265 -8.54 4.39 -23.06
C TYR A 265 -8.07 3.65 -21.81
N LEU A 266 -6.86 3.06 -21.82
CA LEU A 266 -6.26 2.46 -20.63
C LEU A 266 -6.12 3.46 -19.49
N LYS A 267 -5.58 4.66 -19.79
CA LYS A 267 -5.42 5.73 -18.77
C LYS A 267 -6.77 6.25 -18.28
N LEU A 268 -7.79 6.30 -19.13
CA LEU A 268 -9.16 6.65 -18.80
C LEU A 268 -9.91 5.53 -18.05
N LYS A 269 -9.28 4.37 -17.83
CA LYS A 269 -9.87 3.16 -17.24
C LYS A 269 -11.04 2.59 -18.04
N ARG A 270 -11.13 2.93 -19.32
CA ARG A 270 -12.11 2.42 -20.29
C ARG A 270 -11.59 1.12 -20.89
N TYR A 271 -11.54 0.07 -20.07
CA TYR A 271 -10.82 -1.17 -20.39
C TYR A 271 -11.43 -1.96 -21.54
N LYS A 272 -12.76 -1.93 -21.70
CA LYS A 272 -13.43 -2.62 -22.81
C LYS A 272 -13.06 -2.02 -24.15
N GLU A 273 -13.14 -0.70 -24.26
CA GLU A 273 -12.77 0.01 -25.49
C GLU A 273 -11.26 -0.13 -25.79
N ALA A 274 -10.42 -0.14 -24.75
CA ALA A 274 -8.99 -0.40 -24.93
C ALA A 274 -8.76 -1.81 -25.51
N GLU A 275 -9.48 -2.83 -25.03
CA GLU A 275 -9.35 -4.20 -25.49
C GLU A 275 -9.77 -4.35 -26.95
N GLU A 276 -10.90 -3.75 -27.33
CA GLU A 276 -11.40 -3.74 -28.71
C GLU A 276 -10.39 -3.11 -29.66
N VAL A 277 -9.83 -1.96 -29.29
CA VAL A 277 -8.84 -1.27 -30.12
C VAL A 277 -7.53 -2.04 -30.21
N PHE A 278 -7.03 -2.64 -29.11
CA PHE A 278 -5.84 -3.48 -29.15
C PHE A 278 -6.01 -4.71 -30.04
N ALA A 279 -7.20 -5.31 -30.06
CA ALA A 279 -7.52 -6.45 -30.93
C ALA A 279 -7.55 -6.11 -32.43
N ASP A 280 -7.91 -4.85 -32.75
CA ASP A 280 -7.99 -4.38 -34.16
C ASP A 280 -6.61 -3.98 -34.74
N ILE A 281 -5.56 -3.94 -33.93
CA ILE A 281 -4.22 -3.55 -34.40
C ILE A 281 -3.58 -4.66 -35.25
N LYS A 282 -3.38 -4.38 -36.55
CA LYS A 282 -2.64 -5.26 -37.45
C LYS A 282 -1.14 -5.20 -37.19
N GLN A 283 -0.57 -6.26 -36.66
CA GLN A 283 0.85 -6.36 -36.29
C GLN A 283 1.81 -6.19 -37.49
N SER A 284 1.40 -6.56 -38.69
CA SER A 284 2.21 -6.48 -39.91
C SER A 284 2.63 -5.07 -40.33
N GLY A 285 1.98 -4.05 -39.78
CA GLY A 285 2.25 -2.64 -40.06
C GLY A 285 3.17 -1.93 -39.06
N LEU A 286 3.40 -2.55 -37.89
CA LEU A 286 4.18 -1.96 -36.82
C LEU A 286 5.68 -2.26 -36.92
N ASP A 287 6.51 -1.29 -36.56
CA ASP A 287 7.92 -1.54 -36.32
C ASP A 287 8.14 -2.27 -34.97
N LYS A 288 9.35 -2.75 -34.72
CA LYS A 288 9.69 -3.51 -33.51
C LYS A 288 9.34 -2.76 -32.22
N LYS A 289 9.65 -1.46 -32.17
CA LYS A 289 9.40 -0.65 -30.98
C LYS A 289 7.90 -0.48 -30.71
N SER A 290 7.11 -0.21 -31.75
CA SER A 290 5.65 -0.11 -31.65
C SER A 290 5.01 -1.44 -31.28
N MET A 291 5.59 -2.57 -31.72
CA MET A 291 5.16 -3.91 -31.30
C MET A 291 5.42 -4.14 -29.80
N ASP A 292 6.59 -3.74 -29.29
CA ASP A 292 6.91 -3.86 -27.88
C ASP A 292 5.97 -2.98 -27.02
N ILE A 293 5.60 -1.79 -27.50
CA ILE A 293 4.63 -0.90 -26.84
C ILE A 293 3.21 -1.49 -26.88
N LEU A 294 2.83 -2.16 -27.97
CA LEU A 294 1.56 -2.88 -28.07
C LEU A 294 1.47 -3.99 -27.03
N LEU A 295 2.48 -4.85 -26.96
CA LEU A 295 2.55 -5.93 -25.97
C LEU A 295 2.51 -5.38 -24.54
N LEU A 296 3.23 -4.29 -24.27
CA LEU A 296 3.22 -3.62 -22.96
C LEU A 296 1.80 -3.13 -22.60
N GLY A 297 1.10 -2.50 -23.54
CA GLY A 297 -0.29 -2.05 -23.34
C GLY A 297 -1.24 -3.21 -23.07
N GLN A 298 -1.12 -4.29 -23.82
CA GLN A 298 -1.91 -5.51 -23.58
C GLN A 298 -1.62 -6.13 -22.22
N ALA A 299 -0.34 -6.21 -21.80
CA ALA A 299 0.02 -6.71 -20.48
C ALA A 299 -0.57 -5.87 -19.35
N VAL A 300 -0.52 -4.52 -19.49
CA VAL A 300 -1.13 -3.59 -18.53
C VAL A 300 -2.64 -3.77 -18.49
N LEU A 301 -3.31 -3.91 -19.65
CA LEU A 301 -4.75 -4.16 -19.72
C LEU A 301 -5.15 -5.45 -19.00
N MET A 302 -4.41 -6.56 -19.25
CA MET A 302 -4.66 -7.85 -18.58
C MET A 302 -4.50 -7.71 -17.07
N PHE A 303 -3.48 -6.97 -16.60
CA PHE A 303 -3.29 -6.70 -15.18
C PHE A 303 -4.45 -5.91 -14.58
N GLN A 304 -4.87 -4.82 -15.23
CA GLN A 304 -5.95 -3.95 -14.74
C GLN A 304 -7.33 -4.64 -14.76
N THR A 305 -7.51 -5.62 -15.64
CA THR A 305 -8.74 -6.43 -15.71
C THR A 305 -8.67 -7.73 -14.91
N ASN A 306 -7.70 -7.85 -14.00
CA ASN A 306 -7.47 -8.99 -13.11
C ASN A 306 -7.16 -10.32 -13.84
N ARG A 307 -6.73 -10.27 -15.09
CA ARG A 307 -6.23 -11.42 -15.86
C ARG A 307 -4.73 -11.60 -15.66
N VAL A 308 -4.35 -11.80 -14.40
CA VAL A 308 -2.96 -11.71 -13.93
C VAL A 308 -2.01 -12.72 -14.56
N TYR A 309 -2.47 -13.94 -14.85
CA TYR A 309 -1.65 -14.97 -15.51
C TYR A 309 -1.36 -14.64 -16.97
N GLU A 310 -2.32 -14.08 -17.69
CA GLU A 310 -2.13 -13.61 -19.07
C GLU A 310 -1.18 -12.43 -19.11
N SER A 311 -1.35 -11.47 -18.20
CA SER A 311 -0.44 -10.35 -18.02
C SER A 311 1.01 -10.80 -17.82
N LYS A 312 1.24 -11.73 -16.88
CA LYS A 312 2.56 -12.31 -16.62
C LYS A 312 3.18 -12.92 -17.90
N LYS A 313 2.40 -13.70 -18.64
CA LYS A 313 2.88 -14.35 -19.89
C LYS A 313 3.33 -13.33 -20.93
N ILE A 314 2.58 -12.22 -21.08
CA ILE A 314 2.94 -11.17 -22.03
C ILE A 314 4.20 -10.43 -21.56
N TYR A 315 4.34 -10.12 -20.26
CA TYR A 315 5.58 -9.54 -19.75
C TYR A 315 6.78 -10.47 -19.94
N ASP A 316 6.62 -11.78 -19.75
CA ASP A 316 7.68 -12.76 -20.05
C ASP A 316 8.11 -12.72 -21.52
N GLN A 317 7.14 -12.59 -22.43
CA GLN A 317 7.41 -12.44 -23.87
C GLN A 317 8.19 -11.14 -24.14
N ILE A 318 7.79 -9.99 -23.57
CA ILE A 318 8.49 -8.72 -23.76
C ILE A 318 9.94 -8.85 -23.27
N ILE A 319 10.15 -9.40 -22.08
CA ILE A 319 11.48 -9.58 -21.47
C ILE A 319 12.39 -10.44 -22.35
N SER A 320 11.83 -11.41 -23.08
CA SER A 320 12.60 -12.32 -23.92
C SER A 320 12.98 -11.73 -25.28
N VAL A 321 12.23 -10.76 -25.82
CA VAL A 321 12.40 -10.30 -27.21
C VAL A 321 12.78 -8.83 -27.35
N SER A 322 12.42 -7.98 -26.37
CA SER A 322 12.70 -6.55 -26.45
C SER A 322 14.17 -6.24 -26.21
N SER A 323 14.65 -5.23 -26.92
CA SER A 323 15.99 -4.66 -26.73
C SER A 323 15.95 -3.18 -26.30
N ASP A 324 14.74 -2.61 -26.14
CA ASP A 324 14.56 -1.25 -25.65
C ASP A 324 14.67 -1.23 -24.12
N PRO A 325 15.65 -0.53 -23.53
CA PRO A 325 15.89 -0.55 -22.08
C PRO A 325 14.70 -0.05 -21.28
N LEU A 326 13.98 0.96 -21.78
CA LEU A 326 12.83 1.53 -21.09
C LEU A 326 11.68 0.52 -21.04
N ILE A 327 11.38 -0.13 -22.17
CA ILE A 327 10.31 -1.14 -22.26
C ILE A 327 10.67 -2.37 -21.43
N LEU A 328 11.92 -2.81 -21.43
CA LEU A 328 12.38 -3.92 -20.59
C LEU A 328 12.17 -3.60 -19.10
N VAL A 329 12.57 -2.43 -18.64
CA VAL A 329 12.40 -2.05 -17.23
C VAL A 329 10.93 -1.95 -16.85
N GLN A 330 10.08 -1.42 -17.74
CA GLN A 330 8.63 -1.41 -17.54
C GLN A 330 8.03 -2.82 -17.49
N ALA A 331 8.53 -3.74 -18.31
CA ALA A 331 8.08 -5.13 -18.33
C ALA A 331 8.51 -5.88 -17.04
N TYR A 332 9.74 -5.68 -16.56
CA TYR A 332 10.18 -6.22 -15.27
C TYR A 332 9.33 -5.69 -14.12
N LEU A 333 9.07 -4.37 -14.09
CA LEU A 333 8.20 -3.76 -13.09
C LEU A 333 6.80 -4.36 -13.13
N GLY A 334 6.17 -4.41 -14.31
CA GLY A 334 4.81 -4.93 -14.46
C GLY A 334 4.69 -6.43 -14.13
N LYS A 335 5.69 -7.25 -14.53
CA LYS A 335 5.75 -8.67 -14.15
C LYS A 335 5.86 -8.84 -12.64
N ALA A 336 6.73 -8.05 -12.00
CA ALA A 336 6.93 -8.12 -10.57
C ALA A 336 5.70 -7.63 -9.79
N ASP A 337 5.05 -6.55 -10.26
CA ASP A 337 3.77 -6.06 -9.70
C ASP A 337 2.67 -7.13 -9.83
N THR A 338 2.67 -7.89 -10.94
CA THR A 338 1.75 -9.02 -11.15
C THR A 338 1.97 -10.13 -10.14
N LEU A 339 3.22 -10.53 -9.90
CA LEU A 339 3.59 -11.53 -8.89
C LEU A 339 3.26 -11.05 -7.46
N TYR A 340 3.50 -9.78 -7.19
CA TYR A 340 3.16 -9.15 -5.91
C TYR A 340 1.66 -9.21 -5.62
N ASN A 341 0.83 -8.94 -6.64
CA ASN A 341 -0.62 -9.02 -6.54
C ASN A 341 -1.12 -10.46 -6.30
N LEU A 342 -0.40 -11.45 -6.86
CA LEU A 342 -0.64 -12.88 -6.59
C LEU A 342 -0.15 -13.33 -5.20
N ALA A 343 0.38 -12.42 -4.38
CA ALA A 343 1.07 -12.71 -3.12
C ALA A 343 2.31 -13.62 -3.26
N GLU A 344 2.83 -13.78 -4.49
CA GLU A 344 4.10 -14.46 -4.78
C GLU A 344 5.29 -13.52 -4.51
N TYR A 345 5.41 -13.03 -3.27
CA TYR A 345 6.35 -11.96 -2.91
C TYR A 345 7.81 -12.32 -3.18
N SER A 346 8.19 -13.58 -3.02
CA SER A 346 9.56 -14.06 -3.31
C SER A 346 9.88 -13.97 -4.81
N GLY A 347 8.95 -14.37 -5.66
CA GLY A 347 9.04 -14.22 -7.11
C GLY A 347 9.09 -12.76 -7.53
N ALA A 348 8.23 -11.92 -6.92
CA ALA A 348 8.19 -10.48 -7.16
C ALA A 348 9.54 -9.81 -6.83
N ALA A 349 10.08 -10.06 -5.63
CA ALA A 349 11.38 -9.51 -5.21
C ALA A 349 12.51 -9.90 -6.16
N LYS A 350 12.56 -11.16 -6.62
CA LYS A 350 13.55 -11.62 -7.59
C LYS A 350 13.45 -10.84 -8.90
N VAL A 351 12.23 -10.65 -9.42
CA VAL A 351 12.00 -9.96 -10.71
C VAL A 351 12.27 -8.46 -10.61
N TYR A 352 11.90 -7.79 -9.48
CA TYR A 352 12.28 -6.40 -9.25
C TYR A 352 13.80 -6.22 -9.24
N LYS A 353 14.52 -7.14 -8.59
CA LYS A 353 15.99 -7.11 -8.54
C LYS A 353 16.61 -7.33 -9.93
N GLU A 354 16.11 -8.29 -10.71
CA GLU A 354 16.54 -8.50 -12.08
C GLU A 354 16.34 -7.23 -12.94
N GLY A 355 15.23 -6.52 -12.76
CA GLY A 355 14.96 -5.23 -13.40
C GLY A 355 15.97 -4.16 -13.01
N LEU A 356 16.33 -4.06 -11.74
CA LEU A 356 17.36 -3.14 -11.25
C LEU A 356 18.75 -3.47 -11.79
N ASP A 357 19.13 -4.76 -11.83
CA ASP A 357 20.42 -5.21 -12.36
C ASP A 357 20.60 -4.86 -13.85
N LYS A 358 19.48 -4.78 -14.61
CA LYS A 358 19.51 -4.30 -16.00
C LYS A 358 19.79 -2.81 -16.10
N THR A 359 19.28 -2.01 -15.15
CA THR A 359 19.53 -0.55 -15.14
C THR A 359 20.95 -0.20 -14.72
N ASP A 360 21.54 -0.94 -13.77
CA ASP A 360 22.89 -0.68 -13.27
C ASP A 360 24.00 -1.01 -14.31
N LYS A 361 23.79 -2.03 -15.13
CA LYS A 361 24.72 -2.41 -16.21
C LYS A 361 24.74 -1.43 -17.38
N ASP A 362 23.64 -0.72 -17.59
CA ASP A 362 23.46 0.20 -18.71
C ASP A 362 23.44 1.68 -18.27
N SER A 363 23.75 1.99 -17.02
CA SER A 363 23.62 3.32 -16.39
C SER A 363 24.41 4.48 -17.04
N GLY A 364 25.16 4.20 -18.07
CA GLY A 364 25.82 5.22 -18.93
C GLY A 364 25.14 5.43 -20.28
N LYS A 365 24.16 4.63 -20.71
CA LYS A 365 23.60 4.64 -22.08
C LYS A 365 22.08 4.59 -22.17
N ALA A 366 21.36 4.21 -21.15
CA ALA A 366 19.93 4.00 -21.25
C ALA A 366 19.16 5.20 -20.68
N GLY A 367 18.33 5.81 -21.50
CA GLY A 367 17.39 6.86 -21.12
C GLY A 367 16.22 6.37 -20.25
N VAL A 368 16.51 5.54 -19.22
CA VAL A 368 15.50 5.09 -18.26
C VAL A 368 15.29 6.18 -17.21
N PRO A 369 14.08 6.69 -17.01
CA PRO A 369 13.80 7.71 -16.02
C PRO A 369 14.14 7.23 -14.59
N ALA A 370 14.78 8.10 -13.80
CA ALA A 370 15.11 7.82 -12.41
C ALA A 370 13.87 7.45 -11.56
N GLU A 371 12.72 8.01 -11.88
CA GLU A 371 11.44 7.70 -11.24
C GLU A 371 11.08 6.22 -11.37
N LEU A 372 11.28 5.62 -12.52
CA LEU A 372 10.99 4.20 -12.77
C LEU A 372 11.94 3.28 -11.99
N ILE A 373 13.22 3.66 -11.91
CA ILE A 373 14.23 2.96 -11.11
C ILE A 373 13.86 3.02 -9.62
N ASN A 374 13.46 4.20 -9.15
CA ASN A 374 13.03 4.39 -7.77
C ASN A 374 11.78 3.57 -7.45
N LYS A 375 10.84 3.46 -8.40
CA LYS A 375 9.65 2.62 -8.24
C LYS A 375 10.00 1.13 -8.13
N LEU A 376 10.92 0.63 -8.95
CA LEU A 376 11.42 -0.75 -8.83
C LEU A 376 12.02 -1.02 -7.44
N ARG A 377 12.88 -0.11 -6.94
CA ARG A 377 13.49 -0.25 -5.61
C ARG A 377 12.45 -0.21 -4.50
N HIS A 378 11.53 0.74 -4.56
CA HIS A 378 10.46 0.85 -3.58
C HIS A 378 9.62 -0.43 -3.52
N ASN A 379 9.19 -0.95 -4.68
CA ASN A 379 8.38 -2.16 -4.73
C ASN A 379 9.17 -3.42 -4.31
N LEU A 380 10.49 -3.47 -4.59
CA LEU A 380 11.37 -4.52 -4.07
C LEU A 380 11.40 -4.53 -2.54
N ILE A 381 11.53 -3.36 -1.94
CA ILE A 381 11.53 -3.20 -0.47
C ILE A 381 10.19 -3.67 0.11
N LEU A 382 9.07 -3.24 -0.50
CA LEU A 382 7.74 -3.70 -0.08
C LEU A 382 7.59 -5.22 -0.19
N ALA A 383 8.13 -5.82 -1.27
CA ALA A 383 8.11 -7.27 -1.45
C ALA A 383 8.91 -8.00 -0.36
N TYR A 384 10.09 -7.50 0.03
CA TYR A 384 10.86 -8.04 1.14
C TYR A 384 10.12 -7.92 2.49
N ILE A 385 9.50 -6.77 2.75
CA ILE A 385 8.69 -6.57 3.97
C ILE A 385 7.53 -7.57 4.04
N LYS A 386 6.81 -7.77 2.91
CA LYS A 386 5.71 -8.76 2.83
C LYS A 386 6.16 -10.20 3.01
N GLN A 387 7.42 -10.52 2.69
CA GLN A 387 8.02 -11.82 2.98
C GLN A 387 8.48 -11.97 4.43
N GLY A 388 8.44 -10.92 5.24
CA GLY A 388 9.09 -10.87 6.55
C GLY A 388 10.62 -10.80 6.48
N GLN A 389 11.19 -10.51 5.29
CA GLN A 389 12.63 -10.38 5.09
C GLN A 389 13.07 -8.93 5.33
N LEU A 390 12.98 -8.51 6.58
CA LEU A 390 13.26 -7.13 6.98
C LEU A 390 14.70 -6.71 6.67
N GLN A 391 15.68 -7.57 6.91
CA GLN A 391 17.10 -7.24 6.72
C GLN A 391 17.46 -6.93 5.26
N PRO A 392 17.06 -7.73 4.24
CA PRO A 392 17.22 -7.35 2.84
C PRO A 392 16.54 -6.04 2.46
N ALA A 393 15.35 -5.75 3.00
CA ALA A 393 14.66 -4.48 2.77
C ALA A 393 15.48 -3.28 3.27
N ILE A 394 16.03 -3.39 4.47
CA ILE A 394 16.87 -2.36 5.08
C ILE A 394 18.18 -2.18 4.31
N GLU A 395 18.80 -3.26 3.82
CA GLU A 395 20.01 -3.17 3.01
C GLU A 395 19.77 -2.39 1.70
N GLU A 396 18.66 -2.65 1.01
CA GLU A 396 18.30 -1.91 -0.19
C GLU A 396 18.02 -0.43 0.09
N LEU A 397 17.35 -0.11 1.20
CA LEU A 397 17.14 1.27 1.64
C LEU A 397 18.45 1.98 1.98
N LYS A 398 19.37 1.31 2.68
CA LYS A 398 20.71 1.85 2.99
C LYS A 398 21.52 2.08 1.72
N ASN A 399 21.48 1.16 0.78
CA ASN A 399 22.15 1.30 -0.52
C ASN A 399 21.62 2.51 -1.29
N PHE A 400 20.30 2.71 -1.28
CA PHE A 400 19.69 3.88 -1.90
C PHE A 400 20.12 5.18 -1.22
N ALA A 401 20.02 5.23 0.11
CA ALA A 401 20.42 6.39 0.90
C ALA A 401 21.91 6.74 0.73
N GLY A 402 22.79 5.73 0.67
CA GLY A 402 24.24 5.93 0.47
C GLY A 402 24.61 6.46 -0.91
N LYS A 403 23.80 6.17 -1.94
CA LYS A 403 24.06 6.60 -3.34
C LYS A 403 23.34 7.91 -3.70
N SER A 404 22.35 8.32 -2.94
CA SER A 404 21.56 9.52 -3.25
C SER A 404 22.33 10.80 -2.89
N PRO A 405 22.52 11.72 -3.82
CA PRO A 405 23.10 13.04 -3.54
C PRO A 405 22.09 13.95 -2.82
N ASP A 406 20.80 13.68 -2.93
CA ASP A 406 19.73 14.46 -2.34
C ASP A 406 19.54 14.11 -0.87
N GLN A 407 19.63 15.12 0.00
CA GLN A 407 19.46 14.97 1.45
C GLN A 407 18.05 14.51 1.79
N GLU A 408 17.02 15.07 1.16
CA GLU A 408 15.63 14.73 1.45
C GLU A 408 15.31 13.29 1.02
N ALA A 409 15.84 12.84 -0.13
CA ALA A 409 15.73 11.45 -0.55
C ALA A 409 16.40 10.47 0.44
N ARG A 410 17.55 10.85 1.03
CA ARG A 410 18.20 10.05 2.08
C ARG A 410 17.33 9.97 3.34
N VAL A 411 16.82 11.11 3.79
CA VAL A 411 15.93 11.15 4.96
C VAL A 411 14.67 10.33 4.72
N GLY A 412 14.06 10.42 3.54
CA GLY A 412 12.93 9.58 3.16
C GLY A 412 13.24 8.09 3.22
N ALA A 413 14.42 7.66 2.75
CA ALA A 413 14.85 6.26 2.85
C ALA A 413 15.08 5.81 4.29
N PHE A 414 15.72 6.63 5.12
CA PHE A 414 15.90 6.32 6.55
C PHE A 414 14.56 6.28 7.29
N SER A 415 13.61 7.15 6.94
CA SER A 415 12.26 7.10 7.50
C SER A 415 11.57 5.77 7.19
N GLN A 416 11.66 5.29 5.93
CA GLN A 416 11.14 3.97 5.55
C GLN A 416 11.82 2.81 6.29
N ILE A 417 13.10 2.92 6.66
CA ILE A 417 13.76 1.93 7.52
C ILE A 417 13.12 1.93 8.92
N GLY A 418 12.86 3.10 9.47
CA GLY A 418 12.15 3.25 10.74
C GLY A 418 10.74 2.63 10.68
N ASP A 419 10.00 2.94 9.61
CA ASP A 419 8.66 2.38 9.36
C ASP A 419 8.70 0.85 9.28
N ALA A 420 9.68 0.29 8.55
CA ALA A 420 9.86 -1.14 8.41
C ALA A 420 10.15 -1.83 9.75
N TYR A 421 10.97 -1.24 10.60
CA TYR A 421 11.20 -1.72 11.97
C TYR A 421 9.93 -1.63 12.81
N GLN A 422 9.16 -0.56 12.67
CA GLN A 422 7.91 -0.37 13.40
C GLN A 422 6.84 -1.40 13.01
N ASP A 423 6.70 -1.68 11.71
CA ASP A 423 5.74 -2.66 11.18
C ASP A 423 6.09 -4.09 11.58
N SER A 424 7.39 -4.39 11.74
CA SER A 424 7.86 -5.69 12.25
C SER A 424 7.79 -5.85 13.76
N GLY A 425 7.40 -4.78 14.49
CA GLY A 425 7.35 -4.78 15.95
C GLY A 425 8.69 -4.52 16.64
N GLU A 426 9.74 -4.19 15.87
CA GLU A 426 11.07 -3.88 16.39
C GLU A 426 11.16 -2.40 16.84
N PHE A 427 10.25 -2.00 17.74
CA PHE A 427 10.04 -0.60 18.12
C PHE A 427 11.29 0.11 18.66
N ALA A 428 12.20 -0.60 19.32
CA ALA A 428 13.46 -0.01 19.80
C ALA A 428 14.37 0.42 18.65
N LYS A 429 14.47 -0.38 17.57
CA LYS A 429 15.24 -0.01 16.37
C LYS A 429 14.57 1.10 15.57
N ALA A 430 13.24 1.10 15.53
CA ALA A 430 12.47 2.18 14.91
C ALA A 430 12.75 3.51 15.64
N GLU A 431 12.66 3.50 16.97
CA GLU A 431 12.99 4.66 17.82
C GLU A 431 14.39 5.20 17.56
N GLU A 432 15.41 4.32 17.60
CA GLU A 432 16.79 4.67 17.31
C GLU A 432 16.95 5.31 15.92
N THR A 433 16.31 4.70 14.91
CA THR A 433 16.37 5.19 13.53
C THR A 433 15.79 6.60 13.40
N TYR A 434 14.58 6.83 13.95
CA TYR A 434 13.93 8.15 13.88
C TYR A 434 14.69 9.19 14.71
N ALA A 435 15.21 8.83 15.88
CA ALA A 435 16.01 9.74 16.70
C ALA A 435 17.29 10.18 15.97
N ASN A 436 17.98 9.25 15.29
CA ASN A 436 19.16 9.58 14.49
C ASN A 436 18.82 10.49 13.32
N ILE A 437 17.69 10.31 12.65
CA ILE A 437 17.25 11.21 11.57
C ILE A 437 17.06 12.63 12.11
N LEU A 438 16.36 12.81 13.23
CA LEU A 438 16.11 14.13 13.81
C LEU A 438 17.41 14.81 14.28
N LYS A 439 18.38 14.01 14.73
CA LYS A 439 19.69 14.50 15.15
C LYS A 439 20.55 14.94 13.97
N ASP A 440 20.63 14.11 12.92
CA ASP A 440 21.54 14.30 11.80
C ASP A 440 20.96 15.25 10.73
N TYR A 441 19.61 15.35 10.66
CA TYR A 441 18.87 16.14 9.67
C TYR A 441 17.77 17.01 10.30
N PRO A 442 18.10 17.91 11.23
CA PRO A 442 17.11 18.65 12.03
C PRO A 442 16.22 19.59 11.23
N ASN A 443 16.62 19.98 10.02
CA ASN A 443 15.90 20.90 9.13
C ASN A 443 15.25 20.21 7.92
N SER A 444 15.13 18.87 7.94
CA SER A 444 14.49 18.13 6.86
C SER A 444 13.00 18.45 6.77
N SER A 445 12.46 18.45 5.54
CA SER A 445 11.03 18.55 5.28
C SER A 445 10.23 17.36 5.85
N TYR A 446 10.88 16.25 6.16
CA TYR A 446 10.30 15.09 6.84
C TYR A 446 10.30 15.20 8.38
N GLY A 447 10.79 16.29 8.94
CA GLY A 447 11.00 16.43 10.38
C GLY A 447 9.72 16.23 11.20
N ASP A 448 8.58 16.71 10.72
CA ASP A 448 7.26 16.51 11.33
C ASP A 448 6.82 15.04 11.33
N TYR A 449 6.94 14.37 10.17
CA TYR A 449 6.66 12.94 10.04
C TYR A 449 7.53 12.11 10.97
N VAL A 450 8.84 12.34 10.95
CA VAL A 450 9.81 11.57 11.75
C VAL A 450 9.57 11.79 13.24
N GLN A 451 9.30 13.02 13.66
CA GLN A 451 9.01 13.34 15.08
C GLN A 451 7.71 12.67 15.55
N TYR A 452 6.70 12.63 14.69
CA TYR A 452 5.45 11.91 14.95
C TYR A 452 5.67 10.41 15.08
N GLN A 453 6.37 9.79 14.12
CA GLN A 453 6.65 8.35 14.12
C GLN A 453 7.55 7.92 15.28
N LEU A 454 8.48 8.78 15.71
CA LEU A 454 9.26 8.57 16.95
C LEU A 454 8.32 8.42 18.15
N GLY A 455 7.36 9.32 18.29
CA GLY A 455 6.35 9.24 19.35
C GLY A 455 5.51 7.99 19.27
N VAL A 456 5.11 7.57 18.08
CA VAL A 456 4.34 6.33 17.85
C VAL A 456 5.15 5.09 18.19
N ALA A 457 6.43 5.01 17.80
CA ALA A 457 7.32 3.90 18.15
C ALA A 457 7.50 3.76 19.67
N GLN A 458 7.71 4.88 20.36
CA GLN A 458 7.80 4.93 21.81
C GLN A 458 6.50 4.52 22.51
N LEU A 459 5.36 4.95 22.00
CA LEU A 459 4.03 4.56 22.49
C LEU A 459 3.80 3.04 22.36
N LYS A 460 4.14 2.47 21.21
CA LYS A 460 4.03 1.02 20.98
C LYS A 460 5.02 0.21 21.81
N LYS A 461 6.18 0.76 22.10
CA LYS A 461 7.18 0.20 23.03
C LYS A 461 6.73 0.28 24.50
N ALA A 462 5.64 0.99 24.77
CA ALA A 462 5.15 1.34 26.12
C ALA A 462 6.07 2.30 26.90
N ASP A 463 6.95 3.02 26.23
CA ASP A 463 7.70 4.13 26.84
C ASP A 463 6.85 5.41 26.80
N LEU A 464 5.85 5.45 27.69
CA LEU A 464 4.82 6.49 27.68
C LEU A 464 5.38 7.89 27.96
N MET A 465 6.45 8.00 28.75
CA MET A 465 7.06 9.28 29.07
C MET A 465 7.80 9.86 27.85
N ALA A 466 8.58 9.04 27.15
CA ALA A 466 9.25 9.45 25.93
C ALA A 466 8.24 9.80 24.83
N ALA A 467 7.18 8.98 24.65
CA ALA A 467 6.12 9.24 23.68
C ALA A 467 5.44 10.60 23.93
N ILE A 468 5.06 10.89 25.17
CA ILE A 468 4.47 12.18 25.55
C ILE A 468 5.41 13.34 25.22
N ALA A 469 6.72 13.19 25.49
CA ALA A 469 7.71 14.22 25.18
C ALA A 469 7.83 14.42 23.66
N SER A 470 7.88 13.35 22.87
CA SER A 470 7.99 13.39 21.41
C SER A 470 6.76 14.03 20.77
N PHE A 471 5.54 13.68 21.20
CA PHE A 471 4.32 14.30 20.68
C PHE A 471 4.22 15.79 21.08
N LYS A 472 4.63 16.17 22.28
CA LYS A 472 4.71 17.58 22.68
C LYS A 472 5.69 18.37 21.83
N LEU A 473 6.85 17.80 21.51
CA LEU A 473 7.82 18.42 20.61
C LEU A 473 7.26 18.56 19.20
N MET A 474 6.56 17.53 18.69
CA MET A 474 5.86 17.57 17.40
C MET A 474 4.87 18.74 17.35
N ILE A 475 3.98 18.84 18.33
CA ILE A 475 2.96 19.89 18.42
C ILE A 475 3.59 21.29 18.52
N LYS A 476 4.69 21.42 19.27
CA LYS A 476 5.39 22.68 19.47
C LYS A 476 6.14 23.14 18.21
N ASN A 477 6.89 22.24 17.59
CA ASN A 477 7.83 22.59 16.54
C ASN A 477 7.18 22.60 15.14
N TYR A 478 6.09 21.85 14.95
CA TYR A 478 5.46 21.62 13.64
C TYR A 478 3.96 21.97 13.66
N ALA A 479 3.62 23.14 14.18
CA ALA A 479 2.24 23.59 14.34
C ALA A 479 1.43 23.74 13.03
N GLN A 480 2.11 23.68 11.86
CA GLN A 480 1.47 23.73 10.54
C GLN A 480 1.50 22.36 9.83
N SER A 481 1.93 21.31 10.50
CA SER A 481 1.98 19.96 9.93
C SER A 481 0.57 19.43 9.70
N ARG A 482 0.43 18.64 8.64
CA ARG A 482 -0.80 17.87 8.36
C ARG A 482 -1.03 16.73 9.36
N LEU A 483 -0.02 16.37 10.16
CA LEU A 483 -0.07 15.33 11.19
C LEU A 483 -0.33 15.93 12.59
N LEU A 484 -0.70 17.22 12.68
CA LEU A 484 -0.86 17.88 13.96
C LEU A 484 -2.01 17.27 14.77
N ASP A 485 -3.12 16.99 14.16
CA ASP A 485 -4.27 16.33 14.78
C ASP A 485 -3.95 14.90 15.19
N ASP A 486 -3.23 14.12 14.34
CA ASP A 486 -2.72 12.80 14.71
C ASP A 486 -1.83 12.85 15.95
N ALA A 487 -0.93 13.84 16.02
CA ALA A 487 -0.03 14.01 17.15
C ALA A 487 -0.75 14.38 18.45
N VAL A 488 -1.73 15.29 18.38
CA VAL A 488 -2.55 15.67 19.55
C VAL A 488 -3.43 14.50 20.00
N TYR A 489 -4.02 13.75 19.07
CA TYR A 489 -4.78 12.56 19.40
C TYR A 489 -3.91 11.48 20.07
N SER A 490 -2.72 11.22 19.50
CA SER A 490 -1.76 10.25 20.05
C SER A 490 -1.19 10.68 21.41
N LEU A 491 -1.02 11.98 21.65
CA LEU A 491 -0.68 12.52 22.97
C LEU A 491 -1.78 12.20 24.00
N GLY A 492 -3.04 12.38 23.62
CA GLY A 492 -4.18 12.01 24.48
C GLY A 492 -4.18 10.52 24.81
N LEU A 493 -3.91 9.66 23.80
CA LEU A 493 -3.80 8.21 24.00
C LEU A 493 -2.63 7.85 24.93
N ALA A 494 -1.47 8.51 24.79
CA ALA A 494 -0.33 8.27 25.65
C ALA A 494 -0.60 8.62 27.12
N TYR A 495 -1.29 9.72 27.39
CA TYR A 495 -1.75 10.06 28.74
C TYR A 495 -2.77 9.06 29.26
N PHE A 496 -3.72 8.64 28.42
CA PHE A 496 -4.71 7.63 28.78
C PHE A 496 -4.06 6.30 29.18
N GLN A 497 -3.12 5.80 28.38
CA GLN A 497 -2.39 4.57 28.68
C GLN A 497 -1.53 4.67 29.94
N LYS A 498 -1.00 5.87 30.23
CA LYS A 498 -0.28 6.16 31.47
C LYS A 498 -1.21 6.14 32.69
N GLY A 499 -2.53 6.16 32.51
CA GLY A 499 -3.51 6.29 33.60
C GLY A 499 -3.73 7.75 34.04
N ASP A 500 -3.16 8.71 33.36
CA ASP A 500 -3.36 10.13 33.61
C ASP A 500 -4.61 10.63 32.88
N TYR A 501 -5.75 10.15 33.35
CA TYR A 501 -7.05 10.44 32.70
C TYR A 501 -7.42 11.91 32.73
N ILE A 502 -6.92 12.69 33.70
CA ILE A 502 -7.18 14.14 33.74
C ILE A 502 -6.48 14.81 32.58
N ALA A 503 -5.18 14.59 32.41
CA ALA A 503 -4.43 15.14 31.28
C ALA A 503 -4.98 14.65 29.93
N ALA A 504 -5.40 13.37 29.84
CA ALA A 504 -6.05 12.85 28.65
C ALA A 504 -7.36 13.57 28.32
N CYS A 505 -8.22 13.82 29.33
CA CYS A 505 -9.45 14.60 29.15
C CYS A 505 -9.16 16.02 28.63
N ASP A 506 -8.18 16.71 29.19
CA ASP A 506 -7.81 18.06 28.77
C ASP A 506 -7.36 18.08 27.29
N ILE A 507 -6.54 17.10 26.88
CA ILE A 507 -6.09 16.99 25.49
C ILE A 507 -7.26 16.69 24.53
N PHE A 508 -8.13 15.72 24.86
CA PHE A 508 -9.26 15.39 23.99
C PHE A 508 -10.32 16.51 23.96
N THR A 509 -10.50 17.25 25.06
CA THR A 509 -11.37 18.44 25.07
C THR A 509 -10.80 19.54 24.17
N LYS A 510 -9.50 19.80 24.24
CA LYS A 510 -8.80 20.73 23.37
C LYS A 510 -8.91 20.28 21.90
N PHE A 511 -8.77 18.98 21.65
CA PHE A 511 -8.92 18.40 20.31
C PHE A 511 -10.28 18.77 19.70
N GLN A 512 -11.38 18.64 20.46
CA GLN A 512 -12.73 18.97 20.02
C GLN A 512 -12.90 20.44 19.66
N SER A 513 -12.14 21.34 20.28
CA SER A 513 -12.21 22.78 19.97
C SER A 513 -11.37 23.19 18.77
N GLU A 514 -10.21 22.56 18.59
CA GLU A 514 -9.20 22.96 17.59
C GLU A 514 -9.29 22.15 16.27
N PHE A 515 -9.75 20.88 16.31
CA PHE A 515 -9.72 19.94 15.18
C PHE A 515 -11.10 19.34 14.87
N LYS A 516 -12.13 20.20 14.81
CA LYS A 516 -13.53 19.77 14.59
C LYS A 516 -13.72 19.01 13.27
N ASP A 517 -12.97 19.38 12.24
CA ASP A 517 -13.06 18.81 10.90
C ASP A 517 -12.11 17.63 10.68
N SER A 518 -11.33 17.23 11.69
CA SER A 518 -10.42 16.09 11.60
C SER A 518 -11.19 14.77 11.50
N PRO A 519 -10.73 13.82 10.69
CA PRO A 519 -11.25 12.45 10.68
C PRO A 519 -11.18 11.75 12.05
N LEU A 520 -10.34 12.25 12.95
CA LEU A 520 -10.14 11.73 14.31
C LEU A 520 -11.08 12.36 15.33
N ALA A 521 -11.82 13.42 14.98
CA ALA A 521 -12.67 14.18 15.93
C ALA A 521 -13.66 13.26 16.67
N ALA A 522 -14.33 12.38 15.97
CA ALA A 522 -15.28 11.45 16.56
C ALA A 522 -14.59 10.41 17.47
N LYS A 523 -13.40 9.93 17.09
CA LYS A 523 -12.61 9.03 17.93
C LYS A 523 -12.07 9.71 19.17
N ALA A 524 -11.65 10.98 19.05
CA ALA A 524 -11.21 11.78 20.18
C ALA A 524 -12.36 12.05 21.16
N LEU A 525 -13.57 12.32 20.64
CA LEU A 525 -14.77 12.48 21.44
C LEU A 525 -15.12 11.17 22.19
N TYR A 526 -15.01 10.02 21.53
CA TYR A 526 -15.19 8.72 22.18
C TYR A 526 -14.18 8.51 23.31
N MET A 527 -12.90 8.78 23.06
CA MET A 527 -11.86 8.68 24.07
C MET A 527 -12.07 9.64 25.25
N LEU A 528 -12.60 10.84 25.02
CA LEU A 528 -13.00 11.76 26.06
C LEU A 528 -14.07 11.15 26.97
N GLY A 529 -15.10 10.53 26.39
CA GLY A 529 -16.12 9.82 27.15
C GLY A 529 -15.53 8.69 27.99
N VAL A 530 -14.63 7.88 27.42
CA VAL A 530 -13.93 6.80 28.12
C VAL A 530 -13.06 7.34 29.26
N CYS A 531 -12.39 8.49 29.06
CA CYS A 531 -11.65 9.16 30.13
C CYS A 531 -12.55 9.56 31.30
N PHE A 532 -13.72 10.15 31.03
CA PHE A 532 -14.69 10.48 32.07
C PHE A 532 -15.19 9.25 32.84
N LEU A 533 -15.41 8.12 32.18
CA LEU A 533 -15.75 6.86 32.85
C LEU A 533 -14.65 6.41 33.82
N ASN A 534 -13.39 6.46 33.39
CA ASN A 534 -12.25 6.10 34.25
C ASN A 534 -12.05 7.07 35.42
N LEU A 535 -12.51 8.32 35.28
CA LEU A 535 -12.53 9.31 36.37
C LEU A 535 -13.76 9.16 37.29
N GLY A 536 -14.63 8.16 37.07
CA GLY A 536 -15.86 7.98 37.85
C GLY A 536 -16.92 9.06 37.59
N LYS A 537 -16.93 9.67 36.40
CA LYS A 537 -17.85 10.73 35.98
C LYS A 537 -18.82 10.25 34.88
N PRO A 538 -19.72 9.32 35.19
CA PRO A 538 -20.61 8.72 34.19
C PRO A 538 -21.65 9.70 33.58
N ASN A 539 -21.99 10.81 34.26
CA ASN A 539 -22.89 11.81 33.70
C ASN A 539 -22.23 12.58 32.55
N GLU A 540 -20.98 13.00 32.75
CA GLU A 540 -20.18 13.70 31.73
C GLU A 540 -19.89 12.77 30.55
N ALA A 541 -19.54 11.52 30.82
CA ALA A 541 -19.33 10.51 29.79
C ALA A 541 -20.60 10.30 28.94
N LEU A 542 -21.76 10.17 29.60
CA LEU A 542 -23.06 10.00 28.95
C LEU A 542 -23.37 11.17 28.00
N PHE A 543 -23.08 12.41 28.43
CA PHE A 543 -23.27 13.58 27.60
C PHE A 543 -22.42 13.50 26.32
N VAL A 544 -21.14 13.16 26.47
CA VAL A 544 -20.17 13.06 25.38
C VAL A 544 -20.54 11.94 24.39
N PHE A 545 -20.89 10.75 24.88
CA PHE A 545 -21.28 9.63 24.00
C PHE A 545 -22.58 9.90 23.22
N LYS A 546 -23.55 10.59 23.82
CA LYS A 546 -24.77 11.04 23.12
C LYS A 546 -24.46 12.02 22.00
N ASP A 547 -23.43 12.85 22.16
CA ASP A 547 -23.05 13.81 21.14
C ASP A 547 -22.41 13.13 19.91
N ILE A 548 -21.73 12.00 20.10
CA ILE A 548 -21.19 11.18 18.98
C ILE A 548 -22.32 10.77 18.02
N SER A 549 -23.46 10.30 18.57
CA SER A 549 -24.60 9.89 17.75
C SER A 549 -25.20 11.04 16.93
N ARG A 550 -25.07 12.27 17.42
CA ARG A 550 -25.57 13.47 16.74
C ARG A 550 -24.60 13.97 15.65
N GLN A 551 -23.31 13.92 15.90
CA GLN A 551 -22.28 14.49 15.02
C GLN A 551 -21.81 13.52 13.91
N ASN A 552 -21.82 12.20 14.15
CA ASN A 552 -21.25 11.21 13.25
C ASN A 552 -22.21 10.05 12.92
N PRO A 553 -23.37 10.32 12.30
CA PRO A 553 -24.36 9.28 12.01
C PRO A 553 -23.89 8.23 10.97
N GLN A 554 -22.79 8.50 10.25
CA GLN A 554 -22.25 7.64 9.19
C GLN A 554 -21.26 6.59 9.69
N ASP A 555 -20.58 6.81 10.82
CA ASP A 555 -19.64 5.86 11.42
C ASP A 555 -20.39 4.84 12.28
N THR A 556 -20.84 3.77 11.62
CA THR A 556 -21.63 2.72 12.26
C THR A 556 -20.88 1.99 13.38
N GLU A 557 -19.57 1.76 13.24
CA GLU A 557 -18.78 1.07 14.27
C GLU A 557 -18.61 1.93 15.53
N LEU A 558 -18.30 3.20 15.33
CA LEU A 558 -18.19 4.14 16.45
C LEU A 558 -19.54 4.37 17.15
N LEU A 559 -20.63 4.44 16.37
CA LEU A 559 -21.99 4.55 16.93
C LEU A 559 -22.34 3.36 17.82
N GLN A 560 -22.01 2.16 17.39
CA GLN A 560 -22.26 0.93 18.19
C GLN A 560 -21.48 0.94 19.50
N LYS A 561 -20.20 1.36 19.45
CA LYS A 561 -19.37 1.52 20.65
C LYS A 561 -19.95 2.60 21.58
N ALA A 562 -20.34 3.74 21.03
CA ALA A 562 -20.94 4.82 21.82
C ALA A 562 -22.28 4.41 22.47
N GLU A 563 -23.15 3.69 21.74
CA GLU A 563 -24.43 3.18 22.30
C GLU A 563 -24.19 2.14 23.42
N TYR A 564 -23.17 1.33 23.28
CA TYR A 564 -22.74 0.40 24.36
C TYR A 564 -22.33 1.18 25.61
N GLU A 565 -21.45 2.16 25.46
CA GLU A 565 -20.97 3.01 26.57
C GLU A 565 -22.11 3.85 27.18
N ILE A 566 -23.07 4.32 26.37
CA ILE A 566 -24.27 4.98 26.86
C ILE A 566 -25.07 4.04 27.79
N ALA A 567 -25.24 2.78 27.39
CA ALA A 567 -25.94 1.81 28.23
C ALA A 567 -25.18 1.52 29.53
N ASP A 568 -23.84 1.37 29.45
CA ASP A 568 -23.00 1.19 30.64
C ASP A 568 -23.02 2.42 31.58
N CYS A 569 -23.01 3.65 31.00
CA CYS A 569 -23.18 4.86 31.80
C CYS A 569 -24.50 4.85 32.60
N TYR A 570 -25.61 4.45 31.97
CA TYR A 570 -26.89 4.32 32.70
C TYR A 570 -26.83 3.30 33.83
N TYR A 571 -26.17 2.19 33.59
CA TYR A 571 -25.94 1.19 34.64
C TYR A 571 -25.13 1.75 35.82
N LYS A 572 -24.01 2.40 35.55
CA LYS A 572 -23.16 3.04 36.57
C LYS A 572 -23.85 4.17 37.33
N LEU A 573 -24.86 4.79 36.71
CA LEU A 573 -25.73 5.77 37.36
C LEU A 573 -26.88 5.17 38.17
N GLY A 574 -26.96 3.85 38.31
CA GLY A 574 -28.03 3.13 38.99
C GLY A 574 -29.37 3.08 38.23
N GLN A 575 -29.37 3.50 36.95
CA GLN A 575 -30.56 3.48 36.09
C GLN A 575 -30.63 2.18 35.28
N GLU A 576 -30.65 1.07 36.01
CA GLU A 576 -30.49 -0.29 35.45
C GLU A 576 -31.55 -0.63 34.38
N LYS A 577 -32.81 -0.25 34.60
CA LYS A 577 -33.88 -0.50 33.60
C LYS A 577 -33.61 0.18 32.26
N GLU A 578 -33.07 1.39 32.28
CA GLU A 578 -32.71 2.11 31.04
C GLU A 578 -31.46 1.49 30.39
N ALA A 579 -30.49 1.05 31.20
CA ALA A 579 -29.31 0.35 30.70
C ALA A 579 -29.70 -0.94 29.95
N VAL A 580 -30.52 -1.81 30.59
CA VAL A 580 -31.03 -3.06 29.97
C VAL A 580 -31.78 -2.77 28.68
N LYS A 581 -32.70 -1.81 28.70
CA LYS A 581 -33.46 -1.41 27.52
C LYS A 581 -32.53 -0.97 26.36
N ARG A 582 -31.45 -0.25 26.67
CA ARG A 582 -30.51 0.19 25.64
C ARG A 582 -29.64 -0.93 25.09
N PHE A 583 -29.21 -1.84 25.94
CA PHE A 583 -28.49 -3.03 25.48
C PHE A 583 -29.38 -3.93 24.61
N GLU A 584 -30.65 -4.09 24.97
CA GLU A 584 -31.62 -4.84 24.15
C GLU A 584 -31.84 -4.16 22.77
N LEU A 585 -32.00 -2.84 22.74
CA LEU A 585 -32.14 -2.09 21.51
C LEU A 585 -30.89 -2.19 20.63
N LEU A 586 -29.69 -2.09 21.23
CA LEU A 586 -28.42 -2.22 20.53
C LEU A 586 -28.30 -3.60 19.85
N ARG A 587 -28.60 -4.67 20.59
CA ARG A 587 -28.65 -6.05 20.07
C ARG A 587 -29.66 -6.22 18.94
N ALA A 588 -30.86 -5.67 19.10
CA ALA A 588 -31.93 -5.79 18.12
C ALA A 588 -31.59 -5.02 16.81
N ARG A 589 -30.91 -3.86 16.94
CA ARG A 589 -30.56 -3.02 15.82
C ARG A 589 -29.36 -3.54 15.03
N TYR A 590 -28.43 -4.21 15.71
CA TYR A 590 -27.15 -4.66 15.13
C TYR A 590 -26.87 -6.12 15.50
N PRO A 591 -27.72 -7.07 15.06
CA PRO A 591 -27.64 -8.48 15.51
C PRO A 591 -26.32 -9.17 15.16
N ASP A 592 -25.69 -8.80 14.03
CA ASP A 592 -24.45 -9.43 13.52
C ASP A 592 -23.20 -8.56 13.77
N SER A 593 -23.31 -7.56 14.64
CA SER A 593 -22.18 -6.67 14.94
C SER A 593 -21.13 -7.35 15.80
N LYS A 594 -19.89 -6.87 15.65
CA LYS A 594 -18.75 -7.30 16.49
C LYS A 594 -18.96 -7.01 17.98
N ILE A 595 -19.81 -6.03 18.33
CA ILE A 595 -20.11 -5.68 19.73
C ILE A 595 -21.28 -6.50 20.32
N THR A 596 -22.03 -7.20 19.49
CA THR A 596 -23.19 -7.97 19.96
C THR A 596 -22.83 -9.08 20.95
N PRO A 597 -21.70 -9.80 20.81
CA PRO A 597 -21.25 -10.73 21.85
C PRO A 597 -21.06 -10.06 23.21
N GLU A 598 -20.47 -8.87 23.27
CA GLU A 598 -20.26 -8.12 24.51
C GLU A 598 -21.59 -7.68 25.13
N VAL A 599 -22.55 -7.25 24.31
CA VAL A 599 -23.91 -6.91 24.76
C VAL A 599 -24.63 -8.12 25.33
N MET A 600 -24.59 -9.26 24.64
CA MET A 600 -25.18 -10.51 25.11
C MET A 600 -24.55 -11.00 26.42
N TRP A 601 -23.24 -10.89 26.51
CA TRP A 601 -22.48 -11.21 27.71
C TRP A 601 -22.91 -10.34 28.88
N TRP A 602 -23.01 -9.02 28.66
CA TRP A 602 -23.44 -8.08 29.67
C TRP A 602 -24.89 -8.39 30.17
N LEU A 603 -25.81 -8.58 29.23
CA LEU A 603 -27.22 -8.93 29.56
C LEU A 603 -27.29 -10.26 30.31
N GLY A 604 -26.56 -11.27 29.87
CA GLY A 604 -26.47 -12.57 30.55
C GLY A 604 -25.96 -12.42 31.98
N GLN A 605 -24.89 -11.67 32.20
CA GLN A 605 -24.36 -11.41 33.55
C GLN A 605 -25.31 -10.57 34.40
N TYR A 606 -26.02 -9.60 33.81
CA TYR A 606 -27.01 -8.80 34.53
C TYR A 606 -28.12 -9.68 35.06
N TYR A 607 -28.76 -10.49 34.22
CA TYR A 607 -29.85 -11.38 34.63
C TYR A 607 -29.39 -12.47 35.60
N TYR A 608 -28.16 -13.00 35.44
CA TYR A 608 -27.60 -13.96 36.40
C TYR A 608 -27.46 -13.36 37.80
N ARG A 609 -26.95 -12.10 37.91
CA ARG A 609 -26.84 -11.40 39.21
C ARG A 609 -28.19 -11.07 39.86
N HIS A 610 -29.22 -10.94 39.05
CA HIS A 610 -30.59 -10.69 39.51
C HIS A 610 -31.41 -11.96 39.66
N ASP A 611 -30.77 -13.12 39.69
CA ASP A 611 -31.36 -14.45 39.89
C ASP A 611 -32.41 -14.87 38.82
N ASP A 612 -32.43 -14.16 37.66
CA ASP A 612 -33.22 -14.61 36.51
C ASP A 612 -32.34 -15.56 35.64
N LEU A 613 -32.18 -16.79 36.19
CA LEU A 613 -31.34 -17.80 35.54
C LEU A 613 -31.86 -18.18 34.14
N ASN A 614 -33.19 -18.05 33.89
CA ASN A 614 -33.77 -18.38 32.59
C ASN A 614 -33.34 -17.39 31.52
N LEU A 615 -33.43 -16.09 31.77
CA LEU A 615 -32.97 -15.07 30.83
C LEU A 615 -31.45 -15.10 30.69
N ALA A 616 -30.73 -15.26 31.80
CA ALA A 616 -29.27 -15.39 31.75
C ALA A 616 -28.82 -16.55 30.82
N GLY A 617 -29.43 -17.73 31.02
CA GLY A 617 -29.14 -18.90 30.19
C GLY A 617 -29.47 -18.71 28.72
N ARG A 618 -30.56 -17.98 28.40
CA ARG A 618 -30.90 -17.64 27.00
C ARG A 618 -29.80 -16.75 26.35
N TYR A 619 -29.35 -15.70 27.04
CA TYR A 619 -28.32 -14.82 26.49
C TYR A 619 -26.96 -15.52 26.30
N PHE A 620 -26.52 -16.27 27.31
CA PHE A 620 -25.28 -17.03 27.20
C PHE A 620 -25.38 -18.13 26.14
N SER A 621 -26.51 -18.82 26.02
CA SER A 621 -26.74 -19.84 24.98
C SER A 621 -26.75 -19.23 23.58
N SER A 622 -27.42 -18.08 23.41
CA SER A 622 -27.41 -17.39 22.12
C SER A 622 -26.00 -16.89 21.75
N LEU A 623 -25.26 -16.32 22.70
CA LEU A 623 -23.88 -15.91 22.49
C LEU A 623 -23.00 -17.08 22.02
N ALA A 624 -23.06 -18.21 22.73
CA ALA A 624 -22.24 -19.38 22.41
C ALA A 624 -22.59 -20.02 21.05
N ARG A 625 -23.88 -20.00 20.67
CA ARG A 625 -24.40 -20.58 19.42
C ARG A 625 -24.18 -19.67 18.24
N ASP A 626 -24.51 -18.37 18.38
CA ASP A 626 -24.57 -17.43 17.26
C ASP A 626 -23.18 -16.81 16.97
N PHE A 627 -22.30 -16.80 17.98
CA PHE A 627 -20.95 -16.25 17.88
C PHE A 627 -19.85 -17.21 18.36
N PRO A 628 -19.74 -18.42 17.78
CA PRO A 628 -18.80 -19.45 18.26
C PRO A 628 -17.33 -19.06 18.07
N GLY A 629 -17.04 -18.09 17.20
CA GLY A 629 -15.70 -17.52 16.99
C GLY A 629 -15.37 -16.32 17.89
N SER A 630 -16.29 -15.87 18.74
CA SER A 630 -16.02 -14.81 19.70
C SER A 630 -15.06 -15.28 20.78
N ASN A 631 -14.20 -14.38 21.25
CA ASN A 631 -13.35 -14.60 22.43
C ASN A 631 -14.18 -14.85 23.71
N LEU A 632 -15.46 -14.44 23.73
CA LEU A 632 -16.41 -14.66 24.84
C LEU A 632 -17.16 -16.00 24.75
N ALA A 633 -16.99 -16.80 23.70
CA ALA A 633 -17.70 -18.06 23.55
C ALA A 633 -17.37 -19.05 24.66
N GLY A 634 -16.10 -19.15 25.05
CA GLY A 634 -15.65 -19.97 26.17
C GLY A 634 -16.22 -19.49 27.52
N ASP A 635 -16.23 -18.20 27.74
CA ASP A 635 -16.82 -17.54 28.92
C ASP A 635 -18.34 -17.81 28.99
N ALA A 636 -19.04 -17.72 27.86
CA ALA A 636 -20.46 -18.00 27.76
C ALA A 636 -20.79 -19.45 28.11
N PHE A 637 -19.99 -20.41 27.63
CA PHE A 637 -20.17 -21.82 28.02
C PHE A 637 -19.90 -22.03 29.51
N TYR A 638 -18.90 -21.36 30.08
CA TYR A 638 -18.63 -21.43 31.50
C TYR A 638 -19.81 -20.86 32.33
N ALA A 639 -20.30 -19.67 31.95
CA ALA A 639 -21.45 -19.06 32.60
C ALA A 639 -22.72 -19.89 32.46
N LEU A 640 -22.97 -20.54 31.33
CA LEU A 640 -24.06 -21.52 31.15
C LEU A 640 -23.88 -22.69 32.07
N GLY A 641 -22.69 -23.23 32.21
CA GLY A 641 -22.39 -24.29 33.16
C GLY A 641 -22.74 -23.92 34.60
N LEU A 642 -22.39 -22.70 35.03
CA LEU A 642 -22.76 -22.15 36.32
C LEU A 642 -24.29 -22.01 36.47
N THR A 643 -24.94 -21.41 35.46
CA THR A 643 -26.40 -21.21 35.44
C THR A 643 -27.13 -22.54 35.59
N PHE A 644 -26.77 -23.57 34.80
CA PHE A 644 -27.38 -24.89 34.91
C PHE A 644 -27.05 -25.60 36.23
N ASN A 645 -25.89 -25.35 36.79
CA ASN A 645 -25.50 -25.88 38.10
C ASN A 645 -26.39 -25.30 39.23
N GLU A 646 -26.65 -23.98 39.20
CA GLU A 646 -27.59 -23.32 40.13
C GLU A 646 -29.03 -23.85 39.98
N GLU A 647 -29.48 -24.11 38.73
CA GLU A 647 -30.76 -24.72 38.46
C GLU A 647 -30.83 -26.22 38.84
N GLY A 648 -29.73 -26.81 39.29
CA GLY A 648 -29.65 -28.25 39.60
C GLY A 648 -29.59 -29.18 38.37
N LYS A 649 -29.45 -28.65 37.18
CA LYS A 649 -29.37 -29.39 35.91
C LYS A 649 -27.93 -29.88 35.64
N LEU A 650 -27.45 -30.81 36.48
CA LEU A 650 -26.02 -31.19 36.55
C LEU A 650 -25.46 -31.73 35.23
N ALA A 651 -26.24 -32.52 34.48
CA ALA A 651 -25.78 -33.04 33.19
C ALA A 651 -25.49 -31.92 32.14
N GLN A 652 -26.40 -30.92 32.07
CA GLN A 652 -26.25 -29.78 31.20
C GLN A 652 -25.09 -28.87 31.65
N ALA A 653 -24.91 -28.71 32.95
CA ALA A 653 -23.78 -27.99 33.53
C ALA A 653 -22.47 -28.66 33.11
N ALA A 654 -22.37 -30.02 33.25
CA ALA A 654 -21.18 -30.76 32.84
C ALA A 654 -20.81 -30.56 31.36
N ASP A 655 -21.81 -30.63 30.47
CA ASP A 655 -21.59 -30.50 29.03
C ASP A 655 -21.13 -29.09 28.67
N ASN A 656 -21.67 -28.06 29.31
CA ASN A 656 -21.26 -26.69 29.10
C ASN A 656 -19.84 -26.41 29.67
N PHE A 657 -19.50 -26.94 30.83
CA PHE A 657 -18.13 -26.86 31.35
C PHE A 657 -17.13 -27.57 30.46
N LYS A 658 -17.45 -28.72 29.84
CA LYS A 658 -16.59 -29.38 28.85
C LYS A 658 -16.33 -28.48 27.62
N MET A 659 -17.39 -27.79 27.14
CA MET A 659 -17.23 -26.84 26.03
C MET A 659 -16.39 -25.62 26.43
N ALA A 660 -16.55 -25.08 27.63
CA ALA A 660 -15.72 -24.01 28.16
C ALA A 660 -14.23 -24.43 28.29
N VAL A 661 -13.96 -25.67 28.71
CA VAL A 661 -12.60 -26.24 28.71
C VAL A 661 -11.99 -26.29 27.30
N LYS A 662 -12.80 -26.57 26.28
CA LYS A 662 -12.37 -26.68 24.90
C LYS A 662 -12.10 -25.32 24.24
N LEU A 663 -12.98 -24.35 24.49
CA LEU A 663 -13.04 -23.09 23.76
C LEU A 663 -12.49 -21.88 24.54
N GLY A 664 -12.43 -21.96 25.87
CA GLY A 664 -12.02 -20.88 26.74
C GLY A 664 -10.53 -20.54 26.63
N ASN A 665 -10.19 -19.32 27.01
CA ASN A 665 -8.80 -18.90 27.24
C ASN A 665 -8.22 -19.68 28.45
N ALA A 666 -6.91 -19.52 28.73
CA ALA A 666 -6.25 -20.27 29.78
C ALA A 666 -6.90 -20.12 31.16
N GLY A 667 -7.41 -18.94 31.52
CA GLY A 667 -8.11 -18.66 32.77
C GLY A 667 -9.45 -19.37 32.84
N ILE A 668 -10.32 -19.21 31.85
CA ILE A 668 -11.63 -19.83 31.77
C ILE A 668 -11.51 -21.36 31.70
N ARG A 669 -10.55 -21.87 30.95
CA ARG A 669 -10.29 -23.32 30.86
C ARG A 669 -10.00 -23.93 32.21
N GLY A 670 -9.16 -23.29 33.01
CA GLY A 670 -8.84 -23.71 34.37
C GLY A 670 -10.07 -23.66 35.28
N GLN A 671 -10.83 -22.57 35.27
CA GLN A 671 -12.04 -22.41 36.08
C GLN A 671 -13.12 -23.43 35.70
N ALA A 672 -13.37 -23.64 34.43
CA ALA A 672 -14.33 -24.59 33.92
C ALA A 672 -13.98 -26.05 34.29
N ALA A 673 -12.70 -26.40 34.20
CA ALA A 673 -12.22 -27.71 34.55
C ALA A 673 -12.31 -27.97 36.07
N ILE A 674 -12.07 -26.95 36.90
CA ILE A 674 -12.30 -27.04 38.36
C ILE A 674 -13.79 -27.25 38.64
N ALA A 675 -14.66 -26.44 38.03
CA ALA A 675 -16.11 -26.56 38.22
C ALA A 675 -16.63 -27.92 37.74
N LEU A 676 -16.11 -28.46 36.65
CA LEU A 676 -16.43 -29.81 36.19
C LEU A 676 -15.97 -30.90 37.17
N GLY A 677 -14.78 -30.78 37.75
CA GLY A 677 -14.30 -31.67 38.79
C GLY A 677 -15.13 -31.62 40.06
N ASP A 678 -15.49 -30.39 40.50
CA ASP A 678 -16.36 -30.20 41.69
C ASP A 678 -17.77 -30.78 41.43
N LEU A 679 -18.29 -30.66 40.20
CA LEU A 679 -19.55 -31.22 39.78
C LEU A 679 -19.50 -32.77 39.81
N TYR A 680 -18.45 -33.40 39.31
CA TYR A 680 -18.24 -34.82 39.39
C TYR A 680 -18.16 -35.33 40.85
N CYS A 681 -17.53 -34.57 41.74
CA CYS A 681 -17.56 -34.86 43.17
C CYS A 681 -18.97 -34.86 43.73
N ARG A 682 -19.82 -33.92 43.37
CA ARG A 682 -21.24 -33.85 43.77
C ARG A 682 -22.06 -35.02 43.26
N GLU A 683 -21.76 -35.50 42.06
CA GLU A 683 -22.40 -36.68 41.47
C GLU A 683 -21.84 -37.99 42.01
N GLY A 684 -20.84 -37.97 42.89
CA GLY A 684 -20.19 -39.15 43.40
C GLY A 684 -19.18 -39.81 42.47
N LYS A 685 -18.84 -39.13 41.33
CA LYS A 685 -17.87 -39.59 40.32
C LYS A 685 -16.47 -39.13 40.68
N PHE A 686 -15.95 -39.61 41.80
CA PHE A 686 -14.69 -39.09 42.37
C PHE A 686 -13.46 -39.40 41.52
N GLU A 687 -13.45 -40.52 40.79
CA GLU A 687 -12.36 -40.92 39.92
C GLU A 687 -12.22 -39.96 38.72
N GLU A 688 -13.35 -39.63 38.11
CA GLU A 688 -13.40 -38.65 37.01
C GLU A 688 -13.01 -37.24 37.50
N ALA A 689 -13.43 -36.85 38.72
CA ALA A 689 -13.01 -35.60 39.36
C ALA A 689 -11.48 -35.56 39.51
N LEU A 690 -10.89 -36.63 40.06
CA LEU A 690 -9.45 -36.79 40.25
C LEU A 690 -8.68 -36.67 38.90
N ALA A 691 -9.21 -37.34 37.87
CA ALA A 691 -8.61 -37.26 36.54
C ALA A 691 -8.57 -35.80 36.04
N LYS A 692 -9.67 -35.03 36.20
CA LYS A 692 -9.73 -33.64 35.80
C LYS A 692 -8.82 -32.75 36.63
N TYR A 693 -8.78 -32.85 37.93
CA TYR A 693 -7.90 -32.03 38.76
C TYR A 693 -6.42 -32.29 38.47
N LYS A 694 -6.02 -33.55 38.21
CA LYS A 694 -4.66 -33.91 37.86
C LYS A 694 -4.26 -33.35 36.47
N GLU A 695 -5.19 -33.38 35.51
CA GLU A 695 -5.00 -32.76 34.18
C GLU A 695 -4.68 -31.25 34.31
N ILE A 696 -5.44 -30.54 35.13
CA ILE A 696 -5.27 -29.10 35.36
C ILE A 696 -3.89 -28.78 35.99
N ILE A 697 -3.48 -29.55 36.99
CA ILE A 697 -2.19 -29.33 37.66
C ILE A 697 -1.02 -29.60 36.71
N ARG A 698 -1.14 -30.59 35.81
CA ARG A 698 -0.12 -30.87 34.80
C ARG A 698 0.03 -29.68 33.84
N ASP A 699 -1.09 -29.09 33.42
CA ASP A 699 -1.11 -28.02 32.45
C ASP A 699 -0.79 -26.63 33.06
N ASN A 700 -1.08 -26.47 34.37
CA ASN A 700 -0.77 -25.24 35.13
C ASN A 700 -0.43 -25.60 36.59
N PRO A 701 0.87 -25.81 36.90
CA PRO A 701 1.31 -26.19 38.26
C PRO A 701 0.97 -25.17 39.35
N ASP A 702 0.86 -23.88 39.01
CA ASP A 702 0.59 -22.81 39.99
C ASP A 702 -0.81 -22.90 40.59
N ILE A 703 -1.77 -23.48 39.89
CA ILE A 703 -3.13 -23.76 40.40
C ILE A 703 -3.16 -24.87 41.45
N GLY A 704 -2.07 -25.65 41.55
CA GLY A 704 -1.98 -26.78 42.44
C GLY A 704 -2.35 -26.46 43.87
N LYS A 705 -1.95 -25.31 44.39
CA LYS A 705 -2.26 -24.91 45.78
C LYS A 705 -3.79 -24.87 46.09
N LEU A 706 -4.58 -24.39 45.10
CA LEU A 706 -6.05 -24.33 45.20
C LEU A 706 -6.72 -25.72 45.09
N LEU A 707 -6.10 -26.65 44.35
CA LEU A 707 -6.67 -27.95 44.04
C LEU A 707 -6.30 -29.07 45.02
N PHE A 708 -5.18 -28.93 45.75
CA PHE A 708 -4.73 -29.97 46.66
C PHE A 708 -5.78 -30.40 47.70
N PRO A 709 -6.55 -29.48 48.33
CA PRO A 709 -7.61 -29.90 49.25
C PRO A 709 -8.72 -30.69 48.55
N ARG A 710 -9.12 -30.28 47.33
CA ARG A 710 -10.17 -30.97 46.54
C ARG A 710 -9.74 -32.37 46.13
N ILE A 711 -8.50 -32.52 45.68
CA ILE A 711 -7.89 -33.79 45.31
C ILE A 711 -7.80 -34.69 46.51
N ALA A 712 -7.36 -34.19 47.68
CA ALA A 712 -7.28 -34.93 48.91
C ALA A 712 -8.66 -35.46 49.32
N GLN A 713 -9.68 -34.59 49.26
CA GLN A 713 -11.05 -34.99 49.60
C GLN A 713 -11.60 -36.05 48.62
N ALA A 714 -11.34 -35.89 47.31
CA ALA A 714 -11.75 -36.90 46.32
C ALA A 714 -11.05 -38.24 46.52
N TYR A 715 -9.75 -38.24 46.81
CA TYR A 715 -9.05 -39.49 47.21
C TYR A 715 -9.64 -40.13 48.47
N TYR A 716 -9.96 -39.29 49.45
CA TYR A 716 -10.61 -39.81 50.67
C TYR A 716 -11.93 -40.50 50.34
N LYS A 717 -12.75 -39.93 49.46
CA LYS A 717 -14.05 -40.49 49.07
C LYS A 717 -13.93 -41.77 48.21
N VAL A 718 -12.85 -41.87 47.43
CA VAL A 718 -12.54 -43.14 46.69
C VAL A 718 -12.02 -44.23 47.58
N GLY A 719 -11.57 -43.89 48.79
CA GLY A 719 -10.97 -44.85 49.74
C GLY A 719 -9.44 -44.98 49.63
N ASP A 720 -8.81 -44.16 48.78
CA ASP A 720 -7.35 -44.04 48.72
C ASP A 720 -6.85 -43.06 49.79
N TYR A 721 -6.74 -43.60 51.03
CA TYR A 721 -6.31 -42.77 52.15
C TYR A 721 -4.84 -42.34 52.11
N ASP A 722 -3.98 -43.11 51.39
CA ASP A 722 -2.60 -42.71 51.17
C ASP A 722 -2.51 -41.51 50.22
N GLY A 723 -3.26 -41.54 49.13
CA GLY A 723 -3.43 -40.40 48.23
C GLY A 723 -4.00 -39.18 48.96
N ALA A 724 -5.05 -39.38 49.78
CA ALA A 724 -5.64 -38.31 50.59
C ALA A 724 -4.63 -37.67 51.55
N LYS A 725 -3.89 -38.48 52.29
CA LYS A 725 -2.80 -38.04 53.20
C LYS A 725 -1.73 -37.21 52.46
N LEU A 726 -1.29 -37.70 51.29
CA LEU A 726 -0.28 -37.03 50.50
C LEU A 726 -0.74 -35.60 50.10
N PHE A 727 -1.95 -35.50 49.55
CA PHE A 727 -2.43 -34.24 49.02
C PHE A 727 -2.90 -33.28 50.12
N TYR A 728 -3.43 -33.73 51.25
CA TYR A 728 -3.64 -32.87 52.44
C TYR A 728 -2.30 -32.33 53.00
N SER A 729 -1.24 -33.17 53.03
CA SER A 729 0.05 -32.72 53.46
C SER A 729 0.67 -31.64 52.53
N LYS A 730 0.50 -31.82 51.19
CA LYS A 730 0.88 -30.78 50.20
C LYS A 730 0.06 -29.50 50.41
N SER A 731 -1.24 -29.66 50.67
CA SER A 731 -2.12 -28.53 50.95
C SER A 731 -1.68 -27.74 52.15
N LEU A 732 -1.33 -28.44 53.28
CA LEU A 732 -0.83 -27.82 54.50
C LEU A 732 0.48 -27.07 54.31
N ALA A 733 1.37 -27.58 53.44
CA ALA A 733 2.65 -26.92 53.14
C ALA A 733 2.45 -25.61 52.37
N ALA A 734 1.29 -25.42 51.68
CA ALA A 734 0.96 -24.28 50.88
C ALA A 734 -0.06 -23.32 51.50
N ALA A 735 -0.79 -23.74 52.55
CA ALA A 735 -1.87 -23.04 53.20
C ALA A 735 -1.37 -22.00 54.22
N ASP A 736 -2.13 -20.91 54.37
CA ASP A 736 -1.95 -20.01 55.51
C ASP A 736 -2.57 -20.59 56.81
N VAL A 737 -2.31 -19.88 57.90
CA VAL A 737 -2.73 -20.32 59.26
C VAL A 737 -4.29 -20.44 59.33
N LYS A 738 -5.02 -19.57 58.62
CA LYS A 738 -6.48 -19.52 58.67
C LYS A 738 -7.14 -20.70 57.95
N GLU A 739 -6.51 -21.18 56.88
CA GLU A 739 -7.01 -22.30 56.07
C GLU A 739 -6.59 -23.66 56.65
N ALA A 740 -5.49 -23.68 57.42
CA ALA A 740 -4.88 -24.92 57.87
C ALA A 740 -5.79 -25.79 58.74
N HIS A 741 -6.76 -25.21 59.50
CA HIS A 741 -7.63 -25.95 60.43
C HIS A 741 -8.53 -26.99 59.71
N GLY A 742 -9.19 -26.59 58.60
CA GLY A 742 -10.07 -27.50 57.80
C GLY A 742 -9.24 -28.57 57.10
N ILE A 743 -8.06 -28.20 56.57
CA ILE A 743 -7.15 -29.14 55.91
C ILE A 743 -6.62 -30.19 56.92
N ARG A 744 -6.28 -29.76 58.16
CA ARG A 744 -5.84 -30.68 59.22
C ARG A 744 -6.97 -31.62 59.64
N PHE A 745 -8.19 -31.11 59.69
CA PHE A 745 -9.35 -31.96 59.98
C PHE A 745 -9.51 -33.06 58.96
N GLY A 746 -9.50 -32.73 57.65
CA GLY A 746 -9.55 -33.71 56.57
C GLY A 746 -8.36 -34.67 56.56
N LEU A 747 -7.14 -34.20 56.89
CA LEU A 747 -5.95 -35.07 57.07
C LEU A 747 -6.18 -36.05 58.24
N ALA A 748 -6.75 -35.57 59.32
CA ALA A 748 -7.05 -36.42 60.48
C ALA A 748 -8.08 -37.52 60.15
N GLU A 749 -9.16 -37.20 59.41
CA GLU A 749 -10.13 -38.17 58.93
C GLU A 749 -9.49 -39.24 58.02
N ALA A 750 -8.55 -38.79 57.10
CA ALA A 750 -7.84 -39.73 56.23
C ALA A 750 -6.90 -40.69 57.04
N LEU A 751 -6.25 -40.17 58.06
CA LEU A 751 -5.38 -40.94 58.96
C LEU A 751 -6.21 -41.90 59.83
N GLU A 752 -7.34 -41.40 60.34
CA GLU A 752 -8.27 -42.23 61.13
C GLU A 752 -8.80 -43.44 60.30
N ALA A 753 -9.24 -43.13 59.05
CA ALA A 753 -9.71 -44.17 58.12
C ALA A 753 -8.62 -45.20 57.77
N LYS A 754 -7.34 -44.78 57.80
CA LYS A 754 -6.18 -45.66 57.60
C LYS A 754 -5.79 -46.41 58.90
N SER A 755 -6.48 -46.19 60.00
CA SER A 755 -6.17 -46.71 61.35
C SER A 755 -4.85 -46.19 61.94
N ASP A 756 -4.33 -45.05 61.44
CA ASP A 756 -3.20 -44.36 62.06
C ASP A 756 -3.71 -43.41 63.15
N PHE A 757 -4.24 -43.98 64.21
CA PHE A 757 -5.01 -43.27 65.26
C PHE A 757 -4.14 -42.22 65.97
N ASP A 758 -2.85 -42.49 66.22
CA ASP A 758 -1.98 -41.55 66.90
C ASP A 758 -1.75 -40.27 66.05
N ALA A 759 -1.45 -40.45 64.76
CA ALA A 759 -1.32 -39.30 63.85
C ALA A 759 -2.70 -38.58 63.65
N ALA A 760 -3.81 -39.32 63.62
CA ALA A 760 -5.15 -38.73 63.50
C ALA A 760 -5.46 -37.83 64.71
N ILE A 761 -5.27 -38.32 65.91
CA ILE A 761 -5.45 -37.55 67.14
C ILE A 761 -4.63 -36.27 67.16
N GLN A 762 -3.34 -36.37 66.77
CA GLN A 762 -2.49 -35.16 66.69
C GLN A 762 -3.07 -34.14 65.73
N GLN A 763 -3.52 -34.52 64.56
CA GLN A 763 -4.05 -33.59 63.56
C GLN A 763 -5.41 -33.01 63.96
N TYR A 764 -6.32 -33.80 64.63
CA TYR A 764 -7.54 -33.29 65.22
C TYR A 764 -7.26 -32.23 66.29
N LEU A 765 -6.32 -32.49 67.22
CA LEU A 765 -5.96 -31.57 68.30
C LEU A 765 -5.33 -30.29 67.73
N LEU A 766 -4.49 -30.41 66.71
CA LEU A 766 -3.92 -29.25 66.02
C LEU A 766 -4.99 -28.44 65.26
N ALA A 767 -5.95 -29.11 64.58
CA ALA A 767 -7.08 -28.45 63.94
C ALA A 767 -7.87 -27.61 64.97
N ALA A 768 -8.17 -28.18 66.11
CA ALA A 768 -8.88 -27.50 67.20
C ALA A 768 -8.03 -26.36 67.86
N SER A 769 -6.70 -26.48 67.88
CA SER A 769 -5.84 -25.42 68.47
C SER A 769 -5.69 -24.18 67.62
N LEU A 770 -5.81 -24.29 66.30
CA LEU A 770 -5.68 -23.19 65.37
C LEU A 770 -6.98 -22.39 65.21
N TYR A 771 -8.10 -22.93 65.69
CA TYR A 771 -9.39 -22.25 65.59
C TYR A 771 -9.64 -21.35 66.77
N THR A 772 -9.73 -20.04 66.55
CA THR A 772 -9.88 -19.03 67.58
C THR A 772 -11.33 -18.73 67.96
N GLU A 773 -12.30 -19.19 67.20
CA GLU A 773 -13.74 -19.01 67.41
C GLU A 773 -14.43 -20.35 67.74
N GLN A 774 -15.43 -20.29 68.63
CA GLN A 774 -16.22 -21.45 69.08
C GLN A 774 -17.13 -21.95 67.93
N GLY A 775 -16.55 -22.64 66.98
CA GLY A 775 -17.29 -23.16 65.82
C GLY A 775 -17.46 -24.66 65.85
N GLU A 776 -18.41 -25.18 65.01
CA GLU A 776 -18.76 -26.61 64.87
C GLU A 776 -17.54 -27.49 64.59
N LEU A 777 -16.57 -27.00 63.80
CA LEU A 777 -15.38 -27.77 63.44
C LEU A 777 -14.43 -27.98 64.63
N PHE A 778 -14.38 -27.03 65.58
CA PHE A 778 -13.57 -27.10 66.80
C PHE A 778 -14.06 -28.27 67.67
N SER A 779 -15.40 -28.29 67.96
CA SER A 779 -15.96 -29.30 68.81
C SER A 779 -15.96 -30.71 68.15
N ARG A 780 -16.20 -30.76 66.85
CA ARG A 780 -16.12 -32.01 66.11
C ARG A 780 -14.72 -32.63 66.16
N ALA A 781 -13.68 -31.79 65.98
CA ALA A 781 -12.26 -32.23 66.01
C ALA A 781 -11.92 -32.76 67.38
N LEU A 782 -12.34 -32.07 68.45
CA LEU A 782 -12.08 -32.53 69.83
C LEU A 782 -12.85 -33.81 70.17
N LEU A 783 -14.12 -33.92 69.72
CA LEU A 783 -14.91 -35.14 69.89
C LEU A 783 -14.28 -36.34 69.22
N ARG A 784 -13.84 -36.19 67.99
CA ARG A 784 -13.17 -37.29 67.26
C ARG A 784 -11.89 -37.72 67.99
N ALA A 785 -11.03 -36.75 68.40
CA ALA A 785 -9.84 -37.06 69.16
C ALA A 785 -10.14 -37.74 70.49
N ALA A 786 -11.17 -37.28 71.23
CA ALA A 786 -11.61 -37.89 72.47
C ALA A 786 -12.10 -39.36 72.30
N LYS A 787 -12.90 -39.58 71.24
CA LYS A 787 -13.40 -40.92 70.88
C LYS A 787 -12.26 -41.86 70.56
N LEU A 788 -11.28 -41.42 69.73
CA LEU A 788 -10.13 -42.22 69.36
C LEU A 788 -9.26 -42.55 70.61
N TYR A 789 -9.19 -41.68 71.60
CA TYR A 789 -8.57 -41.98 72.86
C TYR A 789 -9.38 -42.99 73.65
N GLU A 790 -10.71 -42.98 73.65
CA GLU A 790 -11.55 -44.04 74.27
C GLU A 790 -11.33 -45.39 73.56
N ASP A 791 -11.35 -45.38 72.24
CA ASP A 791 -11.15 -46.60 71.44
C ASP A 791 -9.76 -47.29 71.72
N LYS A 792 -8.75 -46.44 72.08
CA LYS A 792 -7.46 -46.92 72.57
C LYS A 792 -7.40 -47.15 74.05
N GLU A 793 -8.52 -47.16 74.80
CA GLU A 793 -8.62 -47.28 76.21
C GLU A 793 -7.82 -46.25 77.05
N ASN A 794 -7.44 -45.18 76.39
CA ASN A 794 -6.74 -44.02 77.02
C ASN A 794 -7.75 -43.04 77.62
N PHE A 795 -8.56 -43.47 78.53
CA PHE A 795 -9.65 -42.72 79.14
C PHE A 795 -9.17 -41.47 79.85
N LYS A 796 -7.97 -41.47 80.37
CA LYS A 796 -7.37 -40.30 81.02
C LYS A 796 -7.29 -39.09 80.06
N GLU A 797 -6.78 -39.30 78.89
CA GLU A 797 -6.66 -38.23 77.85
C GLU A 797 -8.02 -37.90 77.25
N ALA A 798 -8.87 -38.84 76.98
CA ALA A 798 -10.26 -38.62 76.58
C ALA A 798 -11.00 -37.66 77.55
N LEU A 799 -10.94 -37.94 78.88
CA LEU A 799 -11.58 -37.07 79.87
C LEU A 799 -11.03 -35.62 79.86
N LYS A 800 -9.74 -35.40 79.60
CA LYS A 800 -9.18 -34.07 79.48
C LYS A 800 -9.82 -33.35 78.29
N ILE A 801 -10.00 -34.01 77.16
CA ILE A 801 -10.57 -33.36 75.97
C ILE A 801 -12.05 -33.07 76.18
N TYR A 802 -12.84 -34.01 76.74
CA TYR A 802 -14.23 -33.76 77.00
C TYR A 802 -14.45 -32.56 77.98
N ARG A 803 -13.62 -32.43 78.99
CA ARG A 803 -13.67 -31.27 79.92
C ARG A 803 -13.32 -29.97 79.13
N ARG A 804 -12.40 -30.04 78.19
CA ARG A 804 -12.07 -28.87 77.36
C ARG A 804 -13.22 -28.42 76.46
N ILE A 805 -14.01 -29.38 75.91
CA ILE A 805 -15.27 -29.09 75.16
C ILE A 805 -16.26 -28.39 76.06
N ILE A 806 -16.51 -28.86 77.30
CA ILE A 806 -17.42 -28.25 78.20
C ILE A 806 -16.95 -26.87 78.70
N GLN A 807 -15.66 -26.73 79.01
CA GLN A 807 -15.07 -25.44 79.43
C GLN A 807 -15.20 -24.34 78.38
N LYS A 808 -15.22 -24.72 77.13
CA LYS A 808 -15.35 -23.77 76.03
C LYS A 808 -16.82 -23.53 75.68
N GLY A 809 -17.81 -24.14 76.32
CA GLY A 809 -19.19 -23.96 76.00
C GLY A 809 -19.59 -24.34 74.57
N ALA A 810 -18.95 -25.39 74.05
CA ALA A 810 -19.21 -25.87 72.68
C ALA A 810 -20.58 -26.50 72.57
N PRO A 811 -21.25 -26.55 71.38
CA PRO A 811 -22.56 -27.18 71.23
C PRO A 811 -22.70 -28.63 71.69
N GLU A 812 -21.58 -29.36 71.65
CA GLU A 812 -21.54 -30.78 72.10
C GLU A 812 -21.12 -30.96 73.57
N ALA A 813 -21.21 -29.88 74.38
CA ALA A 813 -20.86 -29.93 75.80
C ALA A 813 -21.75 -30.96 76.60
N GLU A 814 -23.00 -31.06 76.25
CA GLU A 814 -23.93 -32.00 76.87
C GLU A 814 -23.50 -33.47 76.61
N PHE A 815 -23.20 -33.76 75.34
CA PHE A 815 -22.69 -35.09 74.98
C PHE A 815 -21.32 -35.38 75.64
N ALA A 816 -20.47 -34.41 75.70
CA ALA A 816 -19.14 -34.53 76.36
C ALA A 816 -19.32 -34.81 77.86
N GLN A 817 -20.33 -34.22 78.52
CA GLN A 817 -20.69 -34.50 79.93
C GLN A 817 -21.20 -35.94 80.11
N GLU A 818 -22.09 -36.32 79.23
CA GLU A 818 -22.60 -37.70 79.24
C GLU A 818 -21.49 -38.76 79.12
N ARG A 819 -20.50 -38.50 78.25
CA ARG A 819 -19.36 -39.42 78.08
C ARG A 819 -18.43 -39.40 79.29
N ILE A 820 -18.21 -38.26 79.93
CA ILE A 820 -17.48 -38.21 81.20
C ILE A 820 -18.11 -39.04 82.24
N ASP A 821 -19.45 -38.90 82.47
CA ASP A 821 -20.21 -39.61 83.47
C ASP A 821 -20.20 -41.10 83.19
N TRP A 822 -20.33 -41.50 81.91
CA TRP A 822 -20.25 -42.87 81.48
C TRP A 822 -18.86 -43.51 81.82
N ILE A 823 -17.76 -42.74 81.42
CA ILE A 823 -16.39 -43.27 81.75
C ILE A 823 -16.18 -43.41 83.24
N ARG A 824 -16.64 -42.48 84.05
CA ARG A 824 -16.51 -42.51 85.47
C ARG A 824 -17.32 -43.72 86.18
N ALA A 825 -18.42 -44.03 85.59
CA ALA A 825 -19.26 -45.11 86.07
C ALA A 825 -18.72 -46.48 85.69
N ASN A 826 -18.10 -46.61 84.51
CA ASN A 826 -17.79 -47.94 83.93
C ASN A 826 -16.25 -48.23 83.88
N VAL A 827 -15.42 -47.28 84.13
CA VAL A 827 -13.93 -47.42 83.96
C VAL A 827 -13.22 -46.89 85.21
N ARG A 828 -12.42 -47.78 85.88
CA ARG A 828 -11.56 -47.33 87.00
C ARG A 828 -10.41 -46.41 86.48
N VAL A 829 -10.60 -45.17 86.24
CA VAL A 829 -9.56 -44.20 85.88
C VAL A 829 -9.24 -43.36 87.12
N LYS A 830 -7.96 -43.31 87.55
CA LYS A 830 -7.55 -42.29 88.51
C LYS A 830 -7.64 -40.94 87.81
N ASP A 831 -8.70 -40.13 88.10
CA ASP A 831 -8.90 -38.83 87.57
C ASP A 831 -7.87 -37.86 88.17
N PRO A 832 -7.09 -37.15 87.40
CA PRO A 832 -6.07 -36.28 87.90
C PRO A 832 -6.60 -34.99 88.53
N ALA A 833 -7.95 -34.85 88.63
CA ALA A 833 -8.62 -33.70 89.20
C ALA A 833 -9.59 -34.03 90.35
N SER A 834 -9.42 -35.15 91.02
CA SER A 834 -10.03 -35.37 92.32
C SER A 834 -9.14 -34.97 93.42
#